data_e23f7a182db7c0efe3a399e0231b39d9
#
_entry.id   e23f7a182db7c0efe3a399e0231b39d9
#
_cell.length_a   1.000
_cell.length_b   1.000
_cell.length_c   1.000
_cell.angle_alpha   90.00
_cell.angle_beta   90.00
_cell.angle_gamma   90.00
#
_symmetry.space_group_name_H-M   'P 1'
#
loop_
_entity.id
_entity.type
_entity.pdbx_description
1 polymer ?
#
loop_
_entity_poly.entity_id
_entity_poly.type
_entity_poly.pdbx_seq_one_letter_code
_entity_poly.pdbx_strand_id
1 'polypeptide(L)'
;MNPAGRGGARAALVVWLLGLAACIFVIARTPFSADLSAFLPSSPTPAQQILVEQLRDGVVSRMLLVGVQGGTPEALAATSRKMAAALRGDALFAAVNNGEDEGLTPDREFLWKHRYLLSPGSTEPNHFTAVGLREALDDDIQMLGSPAGSLIRQILPSDPTGELVRMIDQFEGGSRPNSQDGVWFSRDGKRALLLAQTKAAGFDIDAQEVAQAHLHAAFTAAQGAGQEMVMSGPGVFAAKTRASIKGDAWRLSSIATVLVALLMLLLYRSPRVLVLAFLPVASGALAGIAVVGLAHGAVHGITLGFGVTLIGEGVDYAIYLFTQIAPGSNARDTLKRLWPTLRLGVLTSVCGFSALLFSGFPGLAQLGLFSIVGLIVAAAVTRFVLPVLLAEGFAARSVEHLAPGILRVVDRFTLLRIPFYVVTIAALAWLIHLGGPPWSDDLASLSPVPKPAQELDGQLRRDIGAPDVSFLIVAPAPDAQGALEAAERLSAPLTRLIQAGALAGYDSPAQVLPSLATQKRRQAALPRADALAAALKVGQEGTPFKAGVFDPFLKDVEAARTAPLITRETMPASALALKVDGLLIKRPGTGDKGGWVALLPLRGVQKPAAIEAALAAATPAGRPAALLDIKHDADQMFSSYRREAESHTLFGAAAITVLLFLSMRSARRVFDVLAPLAAAVLVTTCLLALSGAQLTIFHLVGLSLVVAVGSNYSLFFEKQSAAATNRERTIVSLLFANVAMAIAFGLLGSSSVPVLSAIGLTVAVGAVLSLLFSAILARR
;
A
#
# COMPACT_ATOMS: atom_id res chain seq x y z
N MET A 1 -24.68 -44.58 -28.68
CA MET A 1 -25.12 -43.54 -27.74
C MET A 1 -26.63 -43.40 -27.79
N ASN A 2 -27.30 -43.58 -26.61
CA ASN A 2 -28.75 -43.35 -26.47
C ASN A 2 -29.08 -41.87 -26.78
N PRO A 3 -30.18 -41.57 -27.52
CA PRO A 3 -30.54 -40.19 -27.88
C PRO A 3 -30.65 -39.20 -26.69
N ALA A 4 -31.03 -39.70 -25.51
CA ALA A 4 -31.04 -38.93 -24.27
C ALA A 4 -29.62 -38.45 -23.84
N GLY A 5 -28.57 -39.17 -24.18
CA GLY A 5 -27.18 -38.76 -23.88
C GLY A 5 -26.62 -37.69 -24.84
N ARG A 6 -27.16 -37.55 -26.05
CA ARG A 6 -26.76 -36.54 -27.03
C ARG A 6 -27.38 -35.16 -26.70
N GLY A 7 -28.60 -35.14 -26.17
CA GLY A 7 -29.27 -33.89 -25.74
C GLY A 7 -28.52 -33.23 -24.54
N GLY A 8 -28.15 -34.01 -23.53
CA GLY A 8 -27.41 -33.52 -22.35
C GLY A 8 -25.99 -33.03 -22.69
N ALA A 9 -25.32 -33.69 -23.67
CA ALA A 9 -23.98 -33.27 -24.14
C ALA A 9 -24.03 -31.91 -24.87
N ARG A 10 -25.01 -31.71 -25.75
CA ARG A 10 -25.22 -30.43 -26.46
C ARG A 10 -25.61 -29.32 -25.48
N ALA A 11 -26.47 -29.59 -24.52
CA ALA A 11 -26.86 -28.63 -23.50
C ALA A 11 -25.65 -28.17 -22.68
N ALA A 12 -24.77 -29.08 -22.25
CA ALA A 12 -23.56 -28.72 -21.49
C ALA A 12 -22.62 -27.79 -22.29
N LEU A 13 -22.42 -28.05 -23.58
CA LEU A 13 -21.61 -27.21 -24.46
C LEU A 13 -22.24 -25.81 -24.65
N VAL A 14 -23.54 -25.74 -24.87
CA VAL A 14 -24.26 -24.47 -25.06
C VAL A 14 -24.20 -23.63 -23.80
N VAL A 15 -24.48 -24.22 -22.62
CA VAL A 15 -24.39 -23.52 -21.32
C VAL A 15 -22.98 -23.03 -21.05
N TRP A 16 -21.97 -23.83 -21.36
CA TRP A 16 -20.57 -23.44 -21.20
C TRP A 16 -20.18 -22.28 -22.13
N LEU A 17 -20.54 -22.33 -23.43
CA LEU A 17 -20.25 -21.25 -24.40
C LEU A 17 -20.97 -19.93 -24.01
N LEU A 18 -22.25 -20.02 -23.62
CA LEU A 18 -23.01 -18.86 -23.11
C LEU A 18 -22.37 -18.29 -21.84
N GLY A 19 -21.92 -19.16 -20.92
CA GLY A 19 -21.21 -18.75 -19.72
C GLY A 19 -19.90 -18.02 -20.04
N LEU A 20 -19.10 -18.53 -21.00
CA LEU A 20 -17.88 -17.85 -21.44
C LEU A 20 -18.19 -16.50 -22.09
N ALA A 21 -19.19 -16.41 -22.95
CA ALA A 21 -19.60 -15.15 -23.57
C ALA A 21 -20.03 -14.12 -22.53
N ALA A 22 -20.79 -14.55 -21.51
CA ALA A 22 -21.19 -13.69 -20.39
C ALA A 22 -19.98 -13.23 -19.58
N CYS A 23 -19.02 -14.11 -19.29
CA CYS A 23 -17.79 -13.73 -18.59
C CYS A 23 -16.98 -12.71 -19.39
N ILE A 24 -16.79 -12.91 -20.68
CA ILE A 24 -16.06 -11.97 -21.56
C ILE A 24 -16.77 -10.62 -21.59
N PHE A 25 -18.10 -10.60 -21.68
CA PHE A 25 -18.88 -9.37 -21.65
C PHE A 25 -18.70 -8.59 -20.34
N VAL A 26 -18.72 -9.28 -19.20
CA VAL A 26 -18.48 -8.66 -17.89
C VAL A 26 -17.06 -8.10 -17.80
N ILE A 27 -16.06 -8.90 -18.19
CA ILE A 27 -14.65 -8.51 -18.16
C ILE A 27 -14.39 -7.25 -19.01
N ALA A 28 -15.02 -7.16 -20.19
CA ALA A 28 -14.88 -6.00 -21.06
C ALA A 28 -15.40 -4.68 -20.46
N ARG A 29 -16.24 -4.77 -19.43
CA ARG A 29 -16.80 -3.61 -18.68
C ARG A 29 -16.19 -3.41 -17.30
N THR A 30 -15.34 -4.31 -16.86
CA THR A 30 -14.75 -4.28 -15.53
C THR A 30 -13.47 -3.46 -15.55
N PRO A 31 -13.33 -2.40 -14.73
CA PRO A 31 -12.08 -1.67 -14.58
C PRO A 31 -11.04 -2.52 -13.83
N PHE A 32 -9.78 -2.33 -14.23
CA PHE A 32 -8.64 -2.96 -13.55
C PHE A 32 -7.93 -1.92 -12.71
N SER A 33 -7.73 -2.22 -11.41
CA SER A 33 -7.05 -1.35 -10.46
C SER A 33 -5.68 -1.93 -10.07
N ALA A 34 -4.70 -1.07 -9.89
CA ALA A 34 -3.41 -1.41 -9.29
C ALA A 34 -3.19 -0.68 -7.95
N ASP A 35 -4.27 -0.18 -7.36
CA ASP A 35 -4.24 0.55 -6.10
C ASP A 35 -3.85 -0.37 -4.93
N LEU A 36 -2.67 -0.13 -4.35
CA LEU A 36 -2.17 -0.89 -3.20
C LEU A 36 -2.99 -0.67 -1.93
N SER A 37 -3.84 0.36 -1.89
CA SER A 37 -4.74 0.58 -0.76
C SER A 37 -5.75 -0.56 -0.55
N ALA A 38 -6.00 -1.39 -1.58
CA ALA A 38 -6.80 -2.61 -1.46
C ALA A 38 -6.16 -3.68 -0.54
N PHE A 39 -4.86 -3.54 -0.23
CA PHE A 39 -4.14 -4.37 0.75
C PHE A 39 -3.95 -3.67 2.09
N LEU A 40 -4.42 -2.43 2.23
CA LEU A 40 -4.60 -1.81 3.53
C LEU A 40 -5.90 -2.36 4.14
N PRO A 41 -5.88 -2.66 5.43
CA PRO A 41 -7.06 -3.17 6.10
C PRO A 41 -8.19 -2.14 6.11
N SER A 42 -9.42 -2.61 6.08
CA SER A 42 -10.60 -1.78 6.32
C SER A 42 -10.55 -1.34 7.78
N SER A 43 -10.29 -0.05 8.00
CA SER A 43 -9.97 0.52 9.30
C SER A 43 -11.15 0.47 10.26
N PRO A 44 -11.00 -0.11 11.45
CA PRO A 44 -12.09 -0.24 12.41
C PRO A 44 -12.34 1.01 13.25
N THR A 45 -11.35 1.93 13.38
CA THR A 45 -11.49 3.13 14.21
C THR A 45 -11.56 4.43 13.41
N PRO A 46 -12.29 5.46 13.89
CA PRO A 46 -12.36 6.76 13.22
C PRO A 46 -11.01 7.44 13.01
N ALA A 47 -10.05 7.20 13.91
CA ALA A 47 -8.70 7.75 13.82
C ALA A 47 -7.88 7.05 12.70
N GLN A 48 -7.99 5.73 12.61
CA GLN A 48 -7.36 4.95 11.55
C GLN A 48 -7.95 5.26 10.17
N GLN A 49 -9.26 5.59 10.08
CA GLN A 49 -9.88 6.06 8.84
C GLN A 49 -9.22 7.35 8.33
N ILE A 50 -8.98 8.30 9.22
CA ILE A 50 -8.30 9.56 8.86
C ILE A 50 -6.89 9.28 8.36
N LEU A 51 -6.17 8.36 9.00
CA LEU A 51 -4.84 7.96 8.56
C LEU A 51 -4.87 7.36 7.14
N VAL A 52 -5.78 6.43 6.89
CA VAL A 52 -5.93 5.80 5.56
C VAL A 52 -6.34 6.83 4.49
N GLU A 53 -7.27 7.74 4.80
CA GLU A 53 -7.68 8.82 3.89
C GLU A 53 -6.52 9.77 3.59
N GLN A 54 -5.69 10.10 4.60
CA GLN A 54 -4.52 10.94 4.41
C GLN A 54 -3.43 10.27 3.56
N LEU A 55 -3.18 8.99 3.77
CA LEU A 55 -2.25 8.21 2.94
C LEU A 55 -2.75 8.09 1.49
N ARG A 56 -4.07 8.03 1.31
CA ARG A 56 -4.70 7.86 0.01
C ARG A 56 -4.81 9.16 -0.79
N ASP A 57 -5.33 10.23 -0.18
CA ASP A 57 -5.70 11.48 -0.88
C ASP A 57 -5.20 12.77 -0.22
N GLY A 58 -4.40 12.66 0.83
CA GLY A 58 -3.79 13.79 1.51
C GLY A 58 -2.79 14.55 0.62
N VAL A 59 -2.43 15.77 1.02
CA VAL A 59 -1.44 16.60 0.29
C VAL A 59 -0.13 15.87 0.09
N VAL A 60 0.31 15.08 1.08
CA VAL A 60 1.56 14.32 1.01
C VAL A 60 1.50 13.26 -0.10
N SER A 61 0.33 12.67 -0.37
CA SER A 61 0.16 11.65 -1.42
C SER A 61 0.33 12.21 -2.83
N ARG A 62 0.12 13.53 -3.00
CA ARG A 62 0.22 14.26 -4.27
C ARG A 62 1.61 14.87 -4.51
N MET A 63 2.53 14.74 -3.56
CA MET A 63 3.87 15.34 -3.65
C MET A 63 4.81 14.46 -4.46
N LEU A 64 5.53 15.09 -5.37
CA LEU A 64 6.63 14.53 -6.16
C LEU A 64 7.92 15.27 -5.76
N LEU A 65 8.86 14.54 -5.19
CA LEU A 65 10.17 15.01 -4.79
C LEU A 65 11.13 14.74 -5.95
N VAL A 66 11.78 15.77 -6.44
CA VAL A 66 12.71 15.68 -7.57
C VAL A 66 14.09 16.16 -7.14
N GLY A 67 15.12 15.41 -7.52
CA GLY A 67 16.51 15.79 -7.37
C GLY A 67 17.24 15.72 -8.72
N VAL A 68 17.96 16.77 -9.08
CA VAL A 68 18.83 16.79 -10.26
C VAL A 68 20.28 16.72 -9.80
N GLN A 69 21.04 15.75 -10.28
CA GLN A 69 22.43 15.47 -9.89
C GLN A 69 23.33 15.26 -11.11
N GLY A 70 24.65 15.22 -10.91
CA GLY A 70 25.62 14.93 -11.99
C GLY A 70 26.07 16.19 -12.73
N GLY A 71 26.51 17.22 -12.01
CA GLY A 71 27.02 18.45 -12.60
C GLY A 71 27.59 19.42 -11.56
N THR A 72 28.04 20.60 -12.00
CA THR A 72 28.42 21.68 -11.07
C THR A 72 27.15 22.28 -10.44
N PRO A 73 27.23 22.86 -9.23
CA PRO A 73 26.09 23.49 -8.58
C PRO A 73 25.37 24.51 -9.47
N GLU A 74 26.11 25.35 -10.20
CA GLU A 74 25.54 26.36 -11.10
C GLU A 74 24.76 25.72 -12.25
N ALA A 75 25.29 24.62 -12.83
CA ALA A 75 24.61 23.90 -13.91
C ALA A 75 23.33 23.19 -13.39
N LEU A 76 23.38 22.62 -12.20
CA LEU A 76 22.22 22.00 -11.54
C LEU A 76 21.15 23.06 -11.22
N ALA A 77 21.57 24.22 -10.70
CA ALA A 77 20.67 25.34 -10.43
C ALA A 77 19.98 25.85 -11.70
N ALA A 78 20.75 25.99 -12.81
CA ALA A 78 20.19 26.41 -14.09
C ALA A 78 19.16 25.40 -14.63
N THR A 79 19.42 24.11 -14.51
CA THR A 79 18.47 23.03 -14.89
C THR A 79 17.22 23.08 -14.02
N SER A 80 17.37 23.19 -12.68
CA SER A 80 16.24 23.31 -11.75
C SER A 80 15.35 24.52 -12.08
N ARG A 81 15.93 25.68 -12.38
CA ARG A 81 15.16 26.87 -12.78
C ARG A 81 14.38 26.67 -14.07
N LYS A 82 15.02 26.12 -15.12
CA LYS A 82 14.32 25.86 -16.39
C LYS A 82 13.18 24.87 -16.22
N MET A 83 13.38 23.81 -15.44
CA MET A 83 12.32 22.84 -15.10
C MET A 83 11.17 23.51 -14.35
N ALA A 84 11.48 24.27 -13.30
CA ALA A 84 10.46 24.95 -12.50
C ALA A 84 9.64 25.93 -13.34
N ALA A 85 10.29 26.73 -14.20
CA ALA A 85 9.60 27.65 -15.10
C ALA A 85 8.66 26.95 -16.09
N ALA A 86 9.09 25.83 -16.67
CA ALA A 86 8.26 25.03 -17.58
C ALA A 86 7.04 24.42 -16.88
N LEU A 87 7.20 23.96 -15.63
CA LEU A 87 6.17 23.23 -14.89
C LEU A 87 5.18 24.16 -14.15
N ARG A 88 5.57 25.36 -13.74
CA ARG A 88 4.67 26.33 -13.08
C ARG A 88 3.48 26.74 -13.96
N GLY A 89 3.66 26.73 -15.28
CA GLY A 89 2.57 26.98 -16.25
C GLY A 89 1.72 25.76 -16.62
N ASP A 90 2.08 24.58 -16.16
CA ASP A 90 1.42 23.34 -16.53
C ASP A 90 0.18 23.09 -15.67
N ALA A 91 -0.96 22.83 -16.36
CA ALA A 91 -2.25 22.59 -15.71
C ALA A 91 -2.31 21.36 -14.79
N LEU A 92 -1.36 20.43 -14.89
CA LEU A 92 -1.29 19.21 -14.09
C LEU A 92 -0.80 19.46 -12.67
N PHE A 93 -0.02 20.52 -12.45
CA PHE A 93 0.55 20.85 -11.16
C PHE A 93 -0.23 21.93 -10.43
N ALA A 94 -0.41 21.74 -9.14
CA ALA A 94 -1.00 22.74 -8.24
C ALA A 94 0.05 23.71 -7.73
N ALA A 95 1.29 23.21 -7.50
CA ALA A 95 2.43 24.01 -7.11
C ALA A 95 3.74 23.38 -7.59
N VAL A 96 4.71 24.21 -7.92
CA VAL A 96 6.09 23.80 -8.22
C VAL A 96 7.04 24.76 -7.53
N ASN A 97 7.86 24.24 -6.62
CA ASN A 97 8.79 25.04 -5.82
C ASN A 97 10.19 24.41 -5.84
N ASN A 98 11.18 25.24 -6.12
CA ASN A 98 12.59 24.86 -6.10
C ASN A 98 13.44 25.83 -5.26
N GLY A 99 12.80 26.70 -4.48
CA GLY A 99 13.46 27.71 -3.67
C GLY A 99 13.63 29.08 -4.32
N GLU A 100 13.23 29.24 -5.58
CA GLU A 100 13.24 30.56 -6.23
C GLU A 100 12.18 31.50 -5.64
N ASP A 101 12.54 32.80 -5.57
CA ASP A 101 11.63 33.86 -5.07
C ASP A 101 10.33 33.97 -5.86
N GLU A 102 10.36 33.71 -7.16
CA GLU A 102 9.17 33.78 -8.03
C GLU A 102 8.05 32.83 -7.57
N GLY A 103 8.39 31.65 -7.06
CA GLY A 103 7.42 30.69 -6.51
C GLY A 103 6.81 31.12 -5.18
N LEU A 104 7.46 32.02 -4.45
CA LEU A 104 7.06 32.50 -3.13
C LEU A 104 6.41 33.89 -3.16
N THR A 105 6.45 34.58 -4.30
CA THR A 105 5.93 35.97 -4.44
C THR A 105 4.46 36.09 -4.01
N PRO A 106 3.52 35.23 -4.44
CA PRO A 106 2.12 35.34 -4.01
C PRO A 106 1.92 35.19 -2.51
N ASP A 107 2.68 34.28 -1.88
CA ASP A 107 2.63 34.04 -0.44
C ASP A 107 3.22 35.23 0.32
N ARG A 108 4.34 35.79 -0.15
CA ARG A 108 5.00 36.92 0.48
C ARG A 108 4.11 38.19 0.39
N GLU A 109 3.50 38.45 -0.76
CA GLU A 109 2.57 39.59 -0.91
C GLU A 109 1.33 39.42 -0.02
N PHE A 110 0.80 38.20 0.06
CA PHE A 110 -0.34 37.89 0.92
C PHE A 110 0.00 38.06 2.41
N LEU A 111 1.12 37.55 2.86
CA LEU A 111 1.59 37.70 4.24
C LEU A 111 1.87 39.17 4.56
N TRP A 112 2.52 39.91 3.67
CA TRP A 112 2.81 41.32 3.83
C TRP A 112 1.55 42.15 3.98
N LYS A 113 0.59 41.94 3.11
CA LYS A 113 -0.68 42.69 3.11
C LYS A 113 -1.50 42.46 4.38
N HIS A 114 -1.47 41.24 4.89
CA HIS A 114 -2.35 40.81 6.00
C HIS A 114 -1.60 40.59 7.32
N ARG A 115 -0.35 41.03 7.45
CA ARG A 115 0.53 40.74 8.58
C ARG A 115 -0.05 41.06 9.96
N TYR A 116 -0.81 42.15 10.09
CA TYR A 116 -1.41 42.52 11.38
C TYR A 116 -2.60 41.63 11.80
N LEU A 117 -3.25 40.96 10.88
CA LEU A 117 -4.31 40.01 11.18
C LEU A 117 -3.75 38.57 11.37
N LEU A 118 -2.64 38.26 10.69
CA LEU A 118 -2.03 36.94 10.72
C LEU A 118 -1.00 36.76 11.82
N SER A 119 -0.27 37.79 12.20
CA SER A 119 0.75 37.73 13.25
C SER A 119 0.14 37.72 14.65
N PRO A 120 0.67 36.93 15.59
CA PRO A 120 0.28 36.95 17.00
C PRO A 120 0.70 38.22 17.72
N GLY A 121 1.71 38.95 17.22
CA GLY A 121 2.27 40.16 17.84
C GLY A 121 1.22 41.20 18.13
N SER A 122 0.20 41.36 17.28
CA SER A 122 -0.88 42.36 17.47
C SER A 122 -1.64 42.26 18.79
N THR A 123 -1.60 41.11 19.50
CA THR A 123 -2.26 40.91 20.78
C THR A 123 -1.29 40.80 21.96
N GLU A 124 0.01 40.97 21.72
CA GLU A 124 1.01 40.96 22.81
C GLU A 124 0.87 42.20 23.69
N PRO A 125 1.01 42.06 25.01
CA PRO A 125 1.03 43.20 25.90
C PRO A 125 2.12 44.21 25.50
N ASN A 126 1.79 45.48 25.50
CA ASN A 126 2.72 46.59 25.21
C ASN A 126 3.21 46.71 23.74
N HIS A 127 2.83 45.82 22.86
CA HIS A 127 3.35 45.76 21.47
C HIS A 127 3.29 47.11 20.74
N PHE A 128 2.17 47.82 20.81
CA PHE A 128 1.96 49.13 20.20
C PHE A 128 2.07 50.29 21.17
N THR A 129 2.59 50.09 22.38
CA THR A 129 2.88 51.16 23.33
C THR A 129 4.21 51.84 22.99
N ALA A 130 4.46 53.04 23.55
CA ALA A 130 5.73 53.74 23.37
C ALA A 130 6.95 52.90 23.80
N VAL A 131 6.80 52.08 24.85
CA VAL A 131 7.86 51.19 25.35
C VAL A 131 8.13 50.08 24.34
N GLY A 132 7.07 49.36 23.91
CA GLY A 132 7.25 48.25 22.98
C GLY A 132 7.74 48.68 21.61
N LEU A 133 7.25 49.86 21.12
CA LEU A 133 7.76 50.46 19.87
C LEU A 133 9.22 50.87 19.99
N ARG A 134 9.66 51.34 21.17
CA ARG A 134 11.06 51.68 21.43
C ARG A 134 11.95 50.42 21.39
N GLU A 135 11.53 49.38 22.07
CA GLU A 135 12.24 48.08 22.07
C GLU A 135 12.38 47.54 20.64
N ALA A 136 11.29 47.53 19.83
CA ALA A 136 11.32 47.10 18.44
C ALA A 136 12.28 47.93 17.58
N LEU A 137 12.27 49.28 17.75
CA LEU A 137 13.19 50.15 17.02
C LEU A 137 14.65 49.97 17.42
N ASP A 138 14.93 49.67 18.67
CA ASP A 138 16.31 49.37 19.16
C ASP A 138 16.81 48.03 18.58
N ASP A 139 15.95 47.01 18.51
CA ASP A 139 16.26 45.73 17.82
C ASP A 139 16.51 45.92 16.31
N ASP A 140 15.71 46.76 15.67
CA ASP A 140 15.88 47.10 14.23
C ASP A 140 17.22 47.81 13.98
N ILE A 141 17.64 48.71 14.86
CA ILE A 141 18.95 49.38 14.74
C ILE A 141 20.07 48.35 14.80
N GLN A 142 19.98 47.33 15.68
CA GLN A 142 20.97 46.27 15.74
C GLN A 142 20.94 45.40 14.45
N MET A 143 19.75 45.06 13.96
CA MET A 143 19.60 44.30 12.73
C MET A 143 20.10 45.03 11.50
N LEU A 144 19.96 46.34 11.42
CA LEU A 144 20.51 47.19 10.34
C LEU A 144 22.04 47.11 10.26
N GLY A 145 22.70 46.84 11.37
CA GLY A 145 24.14 46.65 11.46
C GLY A 145 24.60 45.23 11.04
N SER A 146 23.68 44.31 10.79
CA SER A 146 23.95 42.93 10.41
C SER A 146 24.07 42.75 8.89
N PRO A 147 24.55 41.60 8.39
CA PRO A 147 24.54 41.27 6.95
C PRO A 147 23.15 41.33 6.29
N ALA A 148 22.08 41.15 7.06
CA ALA A 148 20.69 41.26 6.61
C ALA A 148 20.18 42.72 6.53
N GLY A 149 20.96 43.70 6.96
CA GLY A 149 20.55 45.09 7.09
C GLY A 149 20.04 45.74 5.79
N SER A 150 20.49 45.31 4.62
CA SER A 150 19.99 45.78 3.33
C SER A 150 18.52 45.40 3.06
N LEU A 151 18.11 44.19 3.49
CA LEU A 151 16.73 43.69 3.40
C LEU A 151 15.84 44.38 4.44
N ILE A 152 16.31 44.47 5.68
CA ILE A 152 15.59 45.14 6.78
C ILE A 152 15.30 46.59 6.42
N ARG A 153 16.23 47.34 5.82
CA ARG A 153 16.05 48.72 5.41
C ARG A 153 14.86 48.93 4.48
N GLN A 154 14.52 47.94 3.65
CA GLN A 154 13.40 48.05 2.69
C GLN A 154 12.04 47.87 3.38
N ILE A 155 11.95 47.01 4.38
CA ILE A 155 10.67 46.65 5.04
C ILE A 155 10.38 47.53 6.26
N LEU A 156 11.41 47.99 6.92
CA LEU A 156 11.36 48.75 8.19
C LEU A 156 10.38 49.92 8.21
N PRO A 157 10.27 50.79 7.16
CA PRO A 157 9.30 51.89 7.19
C PRO A 157 7.85 51.48 7.34
N SER A 158 7.50 50.28 6.88
CA SER A 158 6.13 49.74 6.93
C SER A 158 5.92 48.68 8.03
N ASP A 159 6.99 48.05 8.53
CA ASP A 159 6.91 46.98 9.52
C ASP A 159 8.00 47.10 10.62
N PRO A 160 8.02 48.24 11.37
CA PRO A 160 9.00 48.45 12.43
C PRO A 160 8.78 47.52 13.66
N THR A 161 7.67 46.80 13.71
CA THR A 161 7.37 45.86 14.79
C THR A 161 7.73 44.43 14.37
N GLY A 162 8.23 44.23 13.13
CA GLY A 162 8.76 42.93 12.67
C GLY A 162 7.71 41.82 12.51
N GLU A 163 6.46 42.17 12.22
CA GLU A 163 5.37 41.19 12.10
C GLU A 163 5.63 40.14 11.01
N LEU A 164 6.23 40.55 9.89
CA LEU A 164 6.58 39.63 8.81
C LEU A 164 7.65 38.61 9.27
N VAL A 165 8.68 39.09 9.98
CA VAL A 165 9.76 38.24 10.49
C VAL A 165 9.19 37.22 11.49
N ARG A 166 8.34 37.67 12.43
CA ARG A 166 7.67 36.81 13.41
C ARG A 166 6.82 35.71 12.74
N MET A 167 6.10 36.05 11.67
CA MET A 167 5.33 35.05 10.91
C MET A 167 6.24 34.04 10.22
N ILE A 168 7.32 34.51 9.59
CA ILE A 168 8.29 33.64 8.92
C ILE A 168 8.92 32.69 9.93
N ASP A 169 9.34 33.16 11.08
CA ASP A 169 9.91 32.34 12.17
C ASP A 169 8.89 31.31 12.68
N GLN A 170 7.62 31.68 12.76
CA GLN A 170 6.55 30.74 13.16
C GLN A 170 6.34 29.62 12.13
N PHE A 171 6.51 29.92 10.83
CA PHE A 171 6.38 28.91 9.76
C PHE A 171 7.62 28.03 9.63
N GLU A 172 8.79 28.57 10.00
CA GLU A 172 10.10 27.97 9.76
C GLU A 172 10.63 27.11 10.90
N GLY A 173 9.85 26.75 11.87
CA GLY A 173 10.24 25.85 12.99
C GLY A 173 10.85 24.50 12.58
N GLY A 174 11.24 24.32 11.29
CA GLY A 174 11.91 23.18 10.69
C GLY A 174 13.26 23.54 10.06
N SER A 175 14.04 22.53 9.70
CA SER A 175 15.29 22.68 8.97
C SER A 175 15.00 23.25 7.57
N ARG A 176 15.57 24.40 7.25
CA ARG A 176 15.51 24.99 5.89
C ARG A 176 16.31 24.11 4.94
N PRO A 177 15.84 23.94 3.67
CA PRO A 177 16.69 23.41 2.63
C PRO A 177 17.94 24.29 2.46
N ASN A 178 19.08 23.66 2.17
CA ASN A 178 20.25 24.43 1.78
C ASN A 178 19.95 25.18 0.48
N SER A 179 20.31 26.46 0.39
CA SER A 179 20.09 27.27 -0.82
C SER A 179 21.43 27.66 -1.43
N GLN A 180 21.62 27.36 -2.74
CA GLN A 180 22.77 27.78 -3.54
C GLN A 180 22.26 28.32 -4.86
N ASP A 181 22.81 29.43 -5.34
CA ASP A 181 22.39 30.10 -6.57
C ASP A 181 20.87 30.34 -6.66
N GLY A 182 20.21 30.62 -5.51
CA GLY A 182 18.79 30.92 -5.45
C GLY A 182 17.85 29.71 -5.63
N VAL A 183 18.37 28.47 -5.57
CA VAL A 183 17.55 27.26 -5.59
C VAL A 183 17.91 26.33 -4.42
N TRP A 184 17.03 25.41 -4.09
CA TRP A 184 17.25 24.43 -3.04
C TRP A 184 18.24 23.37 -3.44
N PHE A 185 19.14 23.02 -2.52
CA PHE A 185 20.10 21.94 -2.66
C PHE A 185 20.01 20.94 -1.51
N SER A 186 20.44 19.72 -1.79
CA SER A 186 20.70 18.71 -0.76
C SER A 186 21.75 19.20 0.24
N ARG A 187 21.76 18.65 1.45
CA ARG A 187 22.70 19.04 2.51
C ARG A 187 24.17 18.90 2.11
N ASP A 188 24.45 17.92 1.24
CA ASP A 188 25.78 17.67 0.69
C ASP A 188 26.11 18.52 -0.54
N GLY A 189 25.20 19.38 -1.02
CA GLY A 189 25.39 20.26 -2.17
C GLY A 189 25.41 19.56 -3.54
N LYS A 190 25.15 18.27 -3.61
CA LYS A 190 25.29 17.47 -4.84
C LYS A 190 24.03 17.38 -5.70
N ARG A 191 22.88 17.78 -5.18
CA ARG A 191 21.59 17.72 -5.88
C ARG A 191 20.87 19.05 -5.77
N ALA A 192 20.41 19.58 -6.90
CA ALA A 192 19.39 20.61 -6.89
C ALA A 192 18.02 19.97 -6.69
N LEU A 193 17.19 20.56 -5.83
CA LEU A 193 15.91 20.00 -5.39
C LEU A 193 14.73 20.76 -5.99
N LEU A 194 13.67 20.03 -6.30
CA LEU A 194 12.39 20.60 -6.74
C LEU A 194 11.26 19.78 -6.13
N LEU A 195 10.27 20.47 -5.61
CA LEU A 195 9.04 19.93 -5.09
C LEU A 195 7.90 20.26 -6.06
N ALA A 196 7.25 19.25 -6.61
CA ALA A 196 6.06 19.41 -7.43
C ALA A 196 4.86 18.77 -6.73
N GLN A 197 3.71 19.45 -6.75
CA GLN A 197 2.45 18.92 -6.24
C GLN A 197 1.47 18.78 -7.37
N THR A 198 0.92 17.59 -7.58
CA THR A 198 -0.08 17.33 -8.60
C THR A 198 -1.46 17.82 -8.17
N LYS A 199 -2.31 18.23 -9.12
CA LYS A 199 -3.73 18.51 -8.87
C LYS A 199 -4.52 17.21 -8.68
N ALA A 200 -4.15 16.17 -9.43
CA ALA A 200 -4.75 14.86 -9.32
C ALA A 200 -4.45 14.23 -7.96
N ALA A 201 -5.37 13.41 -7.49
CA ALA A 201 -5.21 12.64 -6.27
C ALA A 201 -4.01 11.68 -6.35
N GLY A 202 -3.34 11.41 -5.23
CA GLY A 202 -2.16 10.53 -5.20
C GLY A 202 -2.45 9.08 -5.64
N PHE A 203 -3.69 8.62 -5.46
CA PHE A 203 -4.13 7.29 -5.88
C PHE A 203 -4.57 7.22 -7.36
N ASP A 204 -4.73 8.35 -8.06
CA ASP A 204 -4.99 8.37 -9.50
C ASP A 204 -3.68 8.11 -10.26
N ILE A 205 -3.34 6.83 -10.39
CA ILE A 205 -2.04 6.41 -10.94
C ILE A 205 -1.89 6.86 -12.40
N ASP A 206 -2.97 6.89 -13.18
CA ASP A 206 -2.92 7.32 -14.59
C ASP A 206 -2.52 8.81 -14.67
N ALA A 207 -3.16 9.66 -13.86
CA ALA A 207 -2.82 11.08 -13.80
C ALA A 207 -1.41 11.30 -13.21
N GLN A 208 -0.98 10.49 -12.25
CA GLN A 208 0.37 10.54 -11.70
C GLN A 208 1.43 10.13 -12.74
N GLU A 209 1.18 9.11 -13.55
CA GLU A 209 2.06 8.72 -14.66
C GLU A 209 2.20 9.83 -15.70
N VAL A 210 1.09 10.52 -16.05
CA VAL A 210 1.12 11.68 -16.96
C VAL A 210 1.94 12.82 -16.36
N ALA A 211 1.74 13.15 -15.08
CA ALA A 211 2.51 14.21 -14.41
C ALA A 211 4.02 13.88 -14.36
N GLN A 212 4.38 12.62 -14.10
CA GLN A 212 5.76 12.17 -14.15
C GLN A 212 6.37 12.26 -15.55
N ALA A 213 5.59 11.95 -16.60
CA ALA A 213 6.04 12.11 -17.98
C ALA A 213 6.34 13.58 -18.33
N HIS A 214 5.53 14.53 -17.85
CA HIS A 214 5.76 15.97 -18.01
C HIS A 214 7.02 16.43 -17.25
N LEU A 215 7.26 15.90 -16.03
CA LEU A 215 8.51 16.15 -15.30
C LEU A 215 9.74 15.62 -16.07
N HIS A 216 9.66 14.43 -16.64
CA HIS A 216 10.72 13.88 -17.47
C HIS A 216 10.95 14.70 -18.75
N ALA A 217 9.89 15.17 -19.40
CA ALA A 217 9.99 16.02 -20.59
C ALA A 217 10.66 17.36 -20.24
N ALA A 218 10.25 18.01 -19.15
CA ALA A 218 10.84 19.24 -18.67
C ALA A 218 12.33 19.08 -18.33
N PHE A 219 12.70 17.96 -17.68
CA PHE A 219 14.10 17.64 -17.41
C PHE A 219 14.88 17.43 -18.71
N THR A 220 14.37 16.61 -19.65
CA THR A 220 15.03 16.32 -20.92
C THR A 220 15.29 17.60 -21.73
N ALA A 221 14.36 18.56 -21.68
CA ALA A 221 14.52 19.86 -22.35
C ALA A 221 15.53 20.80 -21.64
N ALA A 222 15.71 20.62 -20.32
CA ALA A 222 16.54 21.51 -19.49
C ALA A 222 17.95 20.96 -19.17
N GLN A 223 18.13 19.65 -19.25
CA GLN A 223 19.34 18.95 -18.77
C GLN A 223 20.61 19.33 -19.52
N GLY A 224 21.71 19.42 -18.77
CA GLY A 224 23.06 19.47 -19.30
C GLY A 224 23.69 18.08 -19.45
N ALA A 225 24.86 18.01 -20.06
CA ALA A 225 25.58 16.75 -20.26
C ALA A 225 25.92 16.08 -18.91
N GLY A 226 25.63 14.79 -18.78
CA GLY A 226 25.92 13.99 -17.60
C GLY A 226 25.01 14.22 -16.39
N GLN A 227 23.92 14.98 -16.54
CA GLN A 227 22.94 15.17 -15.49
C GLN A 227 21.92 14.05 -15.47
N GLU A 228 21.49 13.68 -14.27
CA GLU A 228 20.48 12.67 -14.00
C GLU A 228 19.38 13.23 -13.10
N MET A 229 18.15 12.83 -13.36
CA MET A 229 17.01 13.14 -12.51
C MET A 229 16.61 11.94 -11.67
N VAL A 230 16.50 12.13 -10.38
CA VAL A 230 15.91 11.18 -9.45
C VAL A 230 14.57 11.71 -8.95
N MET A 231 13.58 10.83 -8.85
CA MET A 231 12.24 11.18 -8.36
C MET A 231 11.80 10.23 -7.27
N SER A 232 11.09 10.77 -6.29
CA SER A 232 10.44 10.02 -5.23
C SER A 232 9.09 10.62 -4.88
N GLY A 233 8.29 9.87 -4.17
CA GLY A 233 6.97 10.24 -3.69
C GLY A 233 5.94 9.12 -3.89
N PRO A 234 4.79 9.20 -3.19
CA PRO A 234 3.76 8.15 -3.25
C PRO A 234 3.29 7.84 -4.67
N GLY A 235 3.07 8.89 -5.51
CA GLY A 235 2.68 8.72 -6.91
C GLY A 235 3.75 8.02 -7.76
N VAL A 236 5.06 8.24 -7.48
CA VAL A 236 6.16 7.55 -8.16
C VAL A 236 6.18 6.08 -7.78
N PHE A 237 6.01 5.78 -6.49
CA PHE A 237 5.96 4.40 -6.01
C PHE A 237 4.76 3.65 -6.55
N ALA A 238 3.58 4.29 -6.58
CA ALA A 238 2.36 3.69 -7.12
C ALA A 238 2.52 3.34 -8.61
N ALA A 239 3.05 4.24 -9.43
CA ALA A 239 3.30 4.02 -10.86
C ALA A 239 4.33 2.89 -11.09
N LYS A 240 5.47 2.90 -10.37
CA LYS A 240 6.49 1.85 -10.46
C LYS A 240 5.95 0.49 -10.02
N THR A 241 5.18 0.45 -8.94
CA THR A 241 4.57 -0.78 -8.43
C THR A 241 3.56 -1.34 -9.43
N ARG A 242 2.70 -0.48 -10.01
CA ARG A 242 1.77 -0.87 -11.08
C ARG A 242 2.51 -1.49 -12.27
N ALA A 243 3.58 -0.85 -12.73
CA ALA A 243 4.39 -1.37 -13.84
C ALA A 243 5.01 -2.73 -13.49
N SER A 244 5.54 -2.89 -12.26
CA SER A 244 6.09 -4.16 -11.78
C SER A 244 5.02 -5.25 -11.69
N ILE A 245 3.86 -4.97 -11.10
CA ILE A 245 2.73 -5.92 -10.99
C ILE A 245 2.29 -6.37 -12.38
N LYS A 246 2.08 -5.42 -13.30
CA LYS A 246 1.68 -5.72 -14.68
C LYS A 246 2.74 -6.52 -15.42
N GLY A 247 3.99 -6.14 -15.29
CA GLY A 247 5.14 -6.84 -15.89
C GLY A 247 5.29 -8.26 -15.34
N ASP A 248 5.23 -8.43 -14.03
CA ASP A 248 5.33 -9.74 -13.38
C ASP A 248 4.12 -10.62 -13.73
N ALA A 249 2.90 -10.10 -13.67
CA ALA A 249 1.70 -10.86 -14.03
C ALA A 249 1.79 -11.41 -15.47
N TRP A 250 2.21 -10.58 -16.43
CA TRP A 250 2.38 -11.01 -17.81
C TRP A 250 3.54 -12.01 -17.97
N ARG A 251 4.73 -11.67 -17.46
CA ARG A 251 5.95 -12.47 -17.59
C ARG A 251 5.79 -13.85 -16.93
N LEU A 252 5.36 -13.87 -15.66
CA LEU A 252 5.27 -15.09 -14.88
C LEU A 252 4.15 -16.00 -15.40
N SER A 253 2.98 -15.44 -15.76
CA SER A 253 1.89 -16.20 -16.36
C SER A 253 2.30 -16.80 -17.71
N SER A 254 2.99 -16.05 -18.56
CA SER A 254 3.47 -16.54 -19.85
C SER A 254 4.49 -17.66 -19.69
N ILE A 255 5.49 -17.49 -18.82
CA ILE A 255 6.51 -18.52 -18.55
C ILE A 255 5.87 -19.76 -17.93
N ALA A 256 4.97 -19.60 -16.93
CA ALA A 256 4.26 -20.71 -16.33
C ALA A 256 3.43 -21.49 -17.35
N THR A 257 2.67 -20.77 -18.21
CA THR A 257 1.88 -21.38 -19.27
C THR A 257 2.75 -22.18 -20.23
N VAL A 258 3.87 -21.61 -20.67
CA VAL A 258 4.81 -22.28 -21.58
C VAL A 258 5.44 -23.51 -20.93
N LEU A 259 5.90 -23.41 -19.68
CA LEU A 259 6.52 -24.53 -18.98
C LEU A 259 5.53 -25.67 -18.69
N VAL A 260 4.32 -25.33 -18.25
CA VAL A 260 3.25 -26.32 -18.02
C VAL A 260 2.79 -26.92 -19.35
N ALA A 261 2.68 -26.11 -20.43
CA ALA A 261 2.37 -26.60 -21.76
C ALA A 261 3.46 -27.55 -22.28
N LEU A 262 4.73 -27.21 -22.07
CA LEU A 262 5.87 -28.08 -22.45
C LEU A 262 5.83 -29.38 -21.63
N LEU A 263 5.58 -29.31 -20.33
CA LEU A 263 5.41 -30.49 -19.46
C LEU A 263 4.29 -31.40 -19.99
N MET A 264 3.14 -30.82 -20.34
CA MET A 264 2.01 -31.55 -20.92
C MET A 264 2.35 -32.16 -22.30
N LEU A 265 3.05 -31.39 -23.16
CA LEU A 265 3.46 -31.84 -24.45
C LEU A 265 4.49 -32.98 -24.35
N LEU A 266 5.44 -32.92 -23.47
CA LEU A 266 6.40 -33.99 -23.18
C LEU A 266 5.70 -35.26 -22.68
N LEU A 267 4.69 -35.10 -21.83
CA LEU A 267 3.95 -36.22 -21.22
C LEU A 267 3.05 -36.92 -22.27
N TYR A 268 2.23 -36.15 -22.95
CA TYR A 268 1.20 -36.71 -23.84
C TYR A 268 1.55 -36.70 -25.32
N ARG A 269 2.55 -35.90 -25.74
CA ARG A 269 3.00 -35.72 -27.13
C ARG A 269 1.86 -35.43 -28.09
N SER A 270 0.84 -34.72 -27.65
CA SER A 270 -0.37 -34.41 -28.44
C SER A 270 -0.82 -32.99 -28.22
N PRO A 271 -0.81 -32.12 -29.25
CA PRO A 271 -1.28 -30.73 -29.11
C PRO A 271 -2.80 -30.64 -28.83
N ARG A 272 -3.58 -31.66 -29.27
CA ARG A 272 -5.01 -31.73 -28.96
C ARG A 272 -5.26 -31.92 -27.45
N VAL A 273 -4.48 -32.81 -26.81
CA VAL A 273 -4.55 -33.05 -25.37
C VAL A 273 -4.14 -31.76 -24.60
N LEU A 274 -3.13 -31.05 -25.09
CA LEU A 274 -2.69 -29.80 -24.55
C LEU A 274 -3.82 -28.77 -24.52
N VAL A 275 -4.47 -28.51 -25.67
CA VAL A 275 -5.58 -27.55 -25.74
C VAL A 275 -6.73 -27.95 -24.82
N LEU A 276 -7.08 -29.23 -24.77
CA LEU A 276 -8.14 -29.74 -23.91
C LEU A 276 -7.76 -29.64 -22.41
N ALA A 277 -6.48 -29.77 -22.06
CA ALA A 277 -6.01 -29.59 -20.67
C ALA A 277 -6.11 -28.15 -20.16
N PHE A 278 -5.85 -27.18 -21.04
CA PHE A 278 -5.95 -25.76 -20.68
C PHE A 278 -7.38 -25.19 -20.68
N LEU A 279 -8.34 -25.89 -21.31
CA LEU A 279 -9.72 -25.44 -21.39
C LEU A 279 -10.39 -25.19 -20.04
N PRO A 280 -10.32 -26.11 -19.05
CA PRO A 280 -10.83 -25.89 -17.70
C PRO A 280 -10.19 -24.67 -17.01
N VAL A 281 -8.87 -24.53 -17.15
CA VAL A 281 -8.11 -23.42 -16.55
C VAL A 281 -8.53 -22.07 -17.11
N ALA A 282 -8.58 -21.96 -18.44
CA ALA A 282 -9.01 -20.73 -19.12
C ALA A 282 -10.45 -20.37 -18.75
N SER A 283 -11.35 -21.36 -18.72
CA SER A 283 -12.74 -21.15 -18.30
C SER A 283 -12.83 -20.68 -16.84
N GLY A 284 -12.05 -21.29 -15.95
CA GLY A 284 -11.98 -20.92 -14.54
C GLY A 284 -11.43 -19.51 -14.35
N ALA A 285 -10.35 -19.15 -15.05
CA ALA A 285 -9.76 -17.83 -14.97
C ALA A 285 -10.74 -16.73 -15.43
N LEU A 286 -11.40 -16.94 -16.58
CA LEU A 286 -12.41 -15.99 -17.07
C LEU A 286 -13.58 -15.83 -16.10
N ALA A 287 -14.08 -16.94 -15.55
CA ALA A 287 -15.17 -16.89 -14.57
C ALA A 287 -14.73 -16.21 -13.27
N GLY A 288 -13.53 -16.50 -12.76
CA GLY A 288 -12.97 -15.88 -11.58
C GLY A 288 -12.85 -14.37 -11.73
N ILE A 289 -12.28 -13.88 -12.85
CA ILE A 289 -12.16 -12.46 -13.15
C ILE A 289 -13.55 -11.80 -13.22
N ALA A 290 -14.49 -12.41 -13.94
CA ALA A 290 -15.82 -11.87 -14.12
C ALA A 290 -16.58 -11.75 -12.79
N VAL A 291 -16.52 -12.78 -11.92
CA VAL A 291 -17.22 -12.77 -10.63
C VAL A 291 -16.58 -11.78 -9.65
N VAL A 292 -15.24 -11.68 -9.64
CA VAL A 292 -14.54 -10.65 -8.84
C VAL A 292 -14.95 -9.25 -9.30
N GLY A 293 -15.00 -9.01 -10.62
CA GLY A 293 -15.45 -7.74 -11.18
C GLY A 293 -16.87 -7.37 -10.78
N LEU A 294 -17.80 -8.34 -10.80
CA LEU A 294 -19.19 -8.14 -10.37
C LEU A 294 -19.33 -7.90 -8.85
N ALA A 295 -18.52 -8.61 -8.04
CA ALA A 295 -18.62 -8.53 -6.59
C ALA A 295 -17.96 -7.26 -6.00
N HIS A 296 -16.87 -6.80 -6.59
CA HIS A 296 -16.05 -5.70 -6.05
C HIS A 296 -16.04 -4.45 -6.94
N GLY A 297 -16.68 -4.49 -8.12
CA GLY A 297 -16.70 -3.37 -9.07
C GLY A 297 -15.40 -3.16 -9.85
N ALA A 298 -14.26 -3.66 -9.37
CA ALA A 298 -12.96 -3.59 -10.00
C ALA A 298 -12.13 -4.84 -9.70
N VAL A 299 -11.22 -5.22 -10.60
CA VAL A 299 -10.29 -6.33 -10.39
C VAL A 299 -8.90 -5.79 -10.13
N HIS A 300 -8.29 -6.22 -9.04
CA HIS A 300 -6.94 -5.79 -8.67
C HIS A 300 -5.86 -6.53 -9.48
N GLY A 301 -4.80 -5.81 -9.88
CA GLY A 301 -3.70 -6.38 -10.69
C GLY A 301 -3.00 -7.59 -10.04
N ILE A 302 -2.89 -7.62 -8.71
CA ILE A 302 -2.35 -8.78 -7.99
C ILE A 302 -3.25 -10.01 -8.14
N THR A 303 -4.58 -9.83 -8.20
CA THR A 303 -5.53 -10.93 -8.47
C THR A 303 -5.28 -11.55 -9.84
N LEU A 304 -4.93 -10.73 -10.85
CA LEU A 304 -4.51 -11.25 -12.16
C LEU A 304 -3.18 -12.01 -12.09
N GLY A 305 -2.20 -11.47 -11.36
CA GLY A 305 -0.92 -12.14 -11.12
C GLY A 305 -1.09 -13.49 -10.43
N PHE A 306 -2.08 -13.60 -9.55
CA PHE A 306 -2.44 -14.86 -8.91
C PHE A 306 -3.09 -15.88 -9.86
N GLY A 307 -3.49 -15.47 -11.07
CA GLY A 307 -3.96 -16.38 -12.11
C GLY A 307 -2.98 -17.49 -12.45
N VAL A 308 -1.67 -17.29 -12.23
CA VAL A 308 -0.63 -18.33 -12.37
C VAL A 308 -0.93 -19.54 -11.48
N THR A 309 -1.46 -19.31 -10.27
CA THR A 309 -1.77 -20.40 -9.32
C THR A 309 -2.91 -21.29 -9.84
N LEU A 310 -3.89 -20.67 -10.51
CA LEU A 310 -4.98 -21.41 -11.12
C LEU A 310 -4.50 -22.30 -12.27
N ILE A 311 -3.42 -21.90 -12.98
CA ILE A 311 -2.76 -22.76 -13.98
C ILE A 311 -2.22 -24.02 -13.29
N GLY A 312 -1.52 -23.88 -12.16
CA GLY A 312 -0.98 -25.01 -11.42
C GLY A 312 -2.07 -25.96 -10.93
N GLU A 313 -3.10 -25.45 -10.24
CA GLU A 313 -4.12 -26.27 -9.59
C GLU A 313 -5.23 -26.73 -10.54
N GLY A 314 -5.62 -25.89 -11.52
CA GLY A 314 -6.68 -26.19 -12.46
C GLY A 314 -6.29 -27.22 -13.51
N VAL A 315 -5.01 -27.28 -13.91
CA VAL A 315 -4.49 -28.28 -14.85
C VAL A 315 -4.48 -29.68 -14.25
N ASP A 316 -4.34 -29.80 -12.93
CA ASP A 316 -4.29 -31.09 -12.23
C ASP A 316 -5.51 -31.97 -12.54
N TYR A 317 -6.71 -31.38 -12.62
CA TYR A 317 -7.93 -32.14 -12.92
C TYR A 317 -7.89 -32.78 -14.31
N ALA A 318 -7.32 -32.08 -15.30
CA ALA A 318 -7.13 -32.61 -16.64
C ALA A 318 -6.03 -33.69 -16.65
N ILE A 319 -4.93 -33.49 -15.92
CA ILE A 319 -3.85 -34.46 -15.75
C ILE A 319 -4.39 -35.76 -15.13
N TYR A 320 -5.15 -35.66 -14.04
CA TYR A 320 -5.77 -36.84 -13.40
C TYR A 320 -6.69 -37.57 -14.35
N LEU A 321 -7.54 -36.87 -15.12
CA LEU A 321 -8.43 -37.49 -16.06
C LEU A 321 -7.67 -38.18 -17.17
N PHE A 322 -6.77 -37.50 -17.88
CA PHE A 322 -6.09 -38.04 -19.07
C PHE A 322 -5.16 -39.20 -18.74
N THR A 323 -4.48 -39.13 -17.57
CA THR A 323 -3.58 -40.20 -17.14
C THR A 323 -4.35 -41.48 -16.76
N GLN A 324 -5.59 -41.34 -16.26
CA GLN A 324 -6.39 -42.46 -15.77
C GLN A 324 -7.26 -43.12 -16.89
N ILE A 325 -7.39 -42.50 -18.06
CA ILE A 325 -8.10 -43.11 -19.18
C ILE A 325 -7.27 -44.27 -19.75
N ALA A 326 -7.79 -45.49 -19.60
CA ALA A 326 -7.17 -46.70 -20.19
C ALA A 326 -7.50 -46.82 -21.70
N PRO A 327 -6.64 -47.42 -22.52
CA PRO A 327 -6.97 -47.75 -23.89
C PRO A 327 -8.28 -48.56 -23.94
N GLY A 328 -9.22 -48.11 -24.77
CA GLY A 328 -10.55 -48.72 -24.91
C GLY A 328 -11.57 -48.37 -23.80
N SER A 329 -11.20 -47.57 -22.79
CA SER A 329 -12.14 -47.09 -21.76
C SER A 329 -12.81 -45.79 -22.15
N ASN A 330 -14.05 -45.58 -21.67
CA ASN A 330 -14.78 -44.32 -21.90
C ASN A 330 -14.35 -43.28 -20.88
N ALA A 331 -14.04 -42.03 -21.32
CA ALA A 331 -13.70 -40.90 -20.47
C ALA A 331 -14.75 -40.63 -19.39
N ARG A 332 -16.05 -40.79 -19.71
CA ARG A 332 -17.16 -40.60 -18.77
C ARG A 332 -17.14 -41.62 -17.63
N ASP A 333 -16.83 -42.86 -17.88
CA ASP A 333 -16.82 -43.92 -16.86
C ASP A 333 -15.55 -43.79 -15.97
N THR A 334 -14.42 -43.45 -16.58
CA THR A 334 -13.22 -43.08 -15.83
C THR A 334 -13.48 -41.92 -14.88
N LEU A 335 -14.15 -40.88 -15.36
CA LEU A 335 -14.47 -39.70 -14.56
C LEU A 335 -15.50 -40.00 -13.45
N LYS A 336 -16.51 -40.86 -13.67
CA LYS A 336 -17.41 -41.31 -12.61
C LYS A 336 -16.66 -41.95 -11.44
N ARG A 337 -15.63 -42.75 -11.72
CA ARG A 337 -14.78 -43.39 -10.69
C ARG A 337 -13.90 -42.36 -9.96
N LEU A 338 -13.34 -41.39 -10.67
CA LEU A 338 -12.46 -40.37 -10.10
C LEU A 338 -13.21 -39.28 -9.33
N TRP A 339 -14.45 -38.98 -9.75
CA TRP A 339 -15.24 -37.85 -9.27
C TRP A 339 -15.36 -37.73 -7.75
N PRO A 340 -15.59 -38.81 -6.97
CA PRO A 340 -15.69 -38.68 -5.51
C PRO A 340 -14.38 -38.19 -4.87
N THR A 341 -13.21 -38.48 -5.47
CA THR A 341 -11.91 -38.00 -4.98
C THR A 341 -11.68 -36.56 -5.43
N LEU A 342 -11.90 -36.28 -6.73
CA LEU A 342 -11.74 -34.94 -7.29
C LEU A 342 -12.67 -33.94 -6.58
N ARG A 343 -13.95 -34.31 -6.36
CA ARG A 343 -14.90 -33.46 -5.64
C ARG A 343 -14.42 -33.15 -4.20
N LEU A 344 -13.89 -34.16 -3.51
CA LEU A 344 -13.38 -33.95 -2.16
C LEU A 344 -12.16 -33.00 -2.17
N GLY A 345 -11.26 -33.21 -3.14
CA GLY A 345 -10.13 -32.30 -3.34
C GLY A 345 -10.55 -30.86 -3.65
N VAL A 346 -11.51 -30.67 -4.56
CA VAL A 346 -12.07 -29.32 -4.84
C VAL A 346 -12.64 -28.69 -3.56
N LEU A 347 -13.39 -29.45 -2.76
CA LEU A 347 -13.98 -28.94 -1.54
C LEU A 347 -12.93 -28.59 -0.48
N THR A 348 -11.87 -29.35 -0.35
CA THR A 348 -10.76 -29.02 0.57
C THR A 348 -10.01 -27.77 0.11
N SER A 349 -9.79 -27.60 -1.21
CA SER A 349 -9.20 -26.36 -1.75
C SER A 349 -10.13 -25.16 -1.55
N VAL A 350 -11.43 -25.30 -1.79
CA VAL A 350 -12.43 -24.25 -1.50
C VAL A 350 -12.42 -23.84 -0.02
N CYS A 351 -12.34 -24.80 0.90
CA CYS A 351 -12.21 -24.49 2.34
C CYS A 351 -10.91 -23.70 2.63
N GLY A 352 -9.79 -24.07 2.01
CA GLY A 352 -8.52 -23.34 2.16
C GLY A 352 -8.60 -21.90 1.63
N PHE A 353 -9.14 -21.71 0.43
CA PHE A 353 -9.33 -20.37 -0.15
C PHE A 353 -10.40 -19.55 0.56
N SER A 354 -11.35 -20.18 1.26
CA SER A 354 -12.36 -19.45 2.05
C SER A 354 -11.75 -18.66 3.20
N ALA A 355 -10.61 -19.09 3.74
CA ALA A 355 -9.86 -18.33 4.75
C ALA A 355 -9.42 -16.94 4.20
N LEU A 356 -9.10 -16.86 2.90
CA LEU A 356 -8.76 -15.58 2.25
C LEU A 356 -10.00 -14.73 2.01
N LEU A 357 -11.12 -15.36 1.63
CA LEU A 357 -12.37 -14.64 1.34
C LEU A 357 -12.88 -13.84 2.54
N PHE A 358 -12.69 -14.36 3.74
CA PHE A 358 -13.10 -13.72 4.99
C PHE A 358 -11.99 -12.89 5.65
N SER A 359 -10.84 -12.70 4.99
CA SER A 359 -9.79 -11.83 5.52
C SER A 359 -10.23 -10.37 5.51
N GLY A 360 -9.81 -9.60 6.50
CA GLY A 360 -10.06 -8.15 6.57
C GLY A 360 -9.37 -7.32 5.46
N PHE A 361 -8.63 -7.96 4.55
CA PHE A 361 -7.94 -7.32 3.43
C PHE A 361 -8.73 -7.51 2.12
N PRO A 362 -9.28 -6.45 1.51
CA PRO A 362 -10.05 -6.55 0.28
C PRO A 362 -9.31 -7.25 -0.86
N GLY A 363 -8.00 -7.02 -1.00
CA GLY A 363 -7.18 -7.68 -2.01
C GLY A 363 -7.07 -9.20 -1.81
N LEU A 364 -6.92 -9.68 -0.56
CA LEU A 364 -6.91 -11.12 -0.27
C LEU A 364 -8.29 -11.74 -0.45
N ALA A 365 -9.36 -11.01 -0.11
CA ALA A 365 -10.73 -11.48 -0.35
C ALA A 365 -11.01 -11.65 -1.86
N GLN A 366 -10.52 -10.74 -2.71
CA GLN A 366 -10.58 -10.91 -4.16
C GLN A 366 -9.80 -12.14 -4.64
N LEU A 367 -8.60 -12.39 -4.10
CA LEU A 367 -7.81 -13.59 -4.40
C LEU A 367 -8.57 -14.88 -4.02
N GLY A 368 -9.17 -14.89 -2.83
CA GLY A 368 -9.98 -16.02 -2.36
C GLY A 368 -11.17 -16.28 -3.28
N LEU A 369 -11.94 -15.24 -3.61
CA LEU A 369 -13.11 -15.34 -4.50
C LEU A 369 -12.71 -15.81 -5.90
N PHE A 370 -11.66 -15.23 -6.48
CA PHE A 370 -11.11 -15.61 -7.78
C PHE A 370 -10.75 -17.09 -7.82
N SER A 371 -10.01 -17.57 -6.81
CA SER A 371 -9.55 -18.95 -6.74
C SER A 371 -10.70 -19.94 -6.54
N ILE A 372 -11.64 -19.64 -5.64
CA ILE A 372 -12.82 -20.49 -5.39
C ILE A 372 -13.65 -20.66 -6.65
N VAL A 373 -14.00 -19.55 -7.29
CA VAL A 373 -14.83 -19.57 -8.52
C VAL A 373 -14.05 -20.25 -9.65
N GLY A 374 -12.79 -19.88 -9.84
CA GLY A 374 -11.95 -20.45 -10.88
C GLY A 374 -11.82 -21.97 -10.75
N LEU A 375 -11.60 -22.46 -9.54
CA LEU A 375 -11.45 -23.88 -9.25
C LEU A 375 -12.76 -24.65 -9.44
N ILE A 376 -13.88 -24.12 -8.96
CA ILE A 376 -15.21 -24.74 -9.12
C ILE A 376 -15.54 -24.84 -10.62
N VAL A 377 -15.31 -23.76 -11.37
CA VAL A 377 -15.59 -23.76 -12.84
C VAL A 377 -14.64 -24.70 -13.57
N ALA A 378 -13.34 -24.72 -13.23
CA ALA A 378 -12.39 -25.66 -13.83
C ALA A 378 -12.80 -27.14 -13.57
N ALA A 379 -13.21 -27.46 -12.35
CA ALA A 379 -13.72 -28.77 -12.00
C ALA A 379 -15.04 -29.12 -12.74
N ALA A 380 -15.95 -28.14 -12.85
CA ALA A 380 -17.21 -28.30 -13.60
C ALA A 380 -16.96 -28.52 -15.11
N VAL A 381 -16.06 -27.76 -15.72
CA VAL A 381 -15.67 -27.94 -17.13
C VAL A 381 -15.02 -29.32 -17.33
N THR A 382 -14.14 -29.73 -16.43
CA THR A 382 -13.56 -31.08 -16.45
C THR A 382 -14.63 -32.17 -16.34
N ARG A 383 -15.67 -31.95 -15.50
CA ARG A 383 -16.73 -32.93 -15.26
C ARG A 383 -17.75 -33.02 -16.38
N PHE A 384 -18.16 -31.88 -16.96
CA PHE A 384 -19.32 -31.83 -17.85
C PHE A 384 -18.97 -31.54 -19.31
N VAL A 385 -17.92 -30.75 -19.57
CA VAL A 385 -17.55 -30.29 -20.91
C VAL A 385 -16.47 -31.19 -21.51
N LEU A 386 -15.40 -31.46 -20.77
CA LEU A 386 -14.25 -32.22 -21.27
C LEU A 386 -14.60 -33.60 -21.80
N PRO A 387 -15.47 -34.42 -21.14
CA PRO A 387 -15.85 -35.75 -21.68
C PRO A 387 -16.72 -35.69 -22.95
N VAL A 388 -17.29 -34.53 -23.26
CA VAL A 388 -18.06 -34.31 -24.48
C VAL A 388 -17.16 -33.97 -25.65
N LEU A 389 -16.06 -33.27 -25.39
CA LEU A 389 -15.06 -32.86 -26.39
C LEU A 389 -14.07 -33.98 -26.72
N LEU A 390 -13.94 -34.97 -25.82
CA LEU A 390 -13.13 -36.16 -26.06
C LEU A 390 -13.86 -37.13 -27.01
N ALA A 391 -13.21 -37.47 -28.11
CA ALA A 391 -13.76 -38.46 -29.08
C ALA A 391 -13.95 -39.83 -28.41
N GLU A 392 -14.93 -40.61 -28.89
CA GLU A 392 -15.07 -42.01 -28.50
C GLU A 392 -13.80 -42.78 -28.92
N GLY A 393 -13.24 -43.52 -27.95
CA GLY A 393 -11.95 -44.20 -28.16
C GLY A 393 -10.71 -43.34 -27.96
N PHE A 394 -10.86 -42.12 -27.44
CA PHE A 394 -9.71 -41.27 -27.07
C PHE A 394 -8.84 -42.02 -26.07
N ALA A 395 -7.57 -42.21 -26.41
CA ALA A 395 -6.53 -42.65 -25.50
C ALA A 395 -5.39 -41.64 -25.55
N ALA A 396 -5.10 -41.01 -24.39
CA ALA A 396 -3.84 -40.31 -24.24
C ALA A 396 -2.69 -41.35 -24.32
N ARG A 397 -1.50 -40.91 -24.74
CA ARG A 397 -0.31 -41.78 -24.72
C ARG A 397 -0.17 -42.40 -23.34
N SER A 398 0.00 -43.74 -23.29
CA SER A 398 0.22 -44.44 -22.04
C SER A 398 1.51 -43.96 -21.39
N VAL A 399 1.40 -43.48 -20.14
CA VAL A 399 2.54 -43.07 -19.29
C VAL A 399 3.06 -44.19 -18.45
N GLU A 400 2.55 -45.43 -18.64
CA GLU A 400 2.90 -46.61 -17.85
C GLU A 400 4.38 -46.97 -17.93
N HIS A 401 5.04 -46.63 -19.04
CA HIS A 401 6.49 -46.86 -19.21
C HIS A 401 7.35 -46.06 -18.20
N LEU A 402 6.84 -44.98 -17.64
CA LEU A 402 7.51 -44.17 -16.60
C LEU A 402 7.30 -44.78 -15.18
N ALA A 403 6.22 -45.54 -15.01
CA ALA A 403 5.77 -46.02 -13.70
C ALA A 403 6.81 -46.90 -13.01
N PRO A 404 7.52 -47.87 -13.64
CA PRO A 404 8.47 -48.75 -12.93
C PRO A 404 9.64 -47.99 -12.32
N GLY A 405 10.11 -46.90 -12.96
CA GLY A 405 11.15 -46.03 -12.42
C GLY A 405 10.67 -45.27 -11.19
N ILE A 406 9.51 -44.63 -11.32
CA ILE A 406 8.89 -43.80 -10.28
C ILE A 406 8.49 -44.64 -9.07
N LEU A 407 7.89 -45.83 -9.30
CA LEU A 407 7.51 -46.76 -8.23
C LEU A 407 8.70 -47.23 -7.42
N ARG A 408 9.82 -47.58 -8.07
CA ARG A 408 11.04 -47.95 -7.36
C ARG A 408 11.55 -46.83 -6.41
N VAL A 409 11.43 -45.58 -6.83
CA VAL A 409 11.78 -44.41 -6.01
C VAL A 409 10.79 -44.25 -4.85
N VAL A 410 9.48 -44.25 -5.14
CA VAL A 410 8.43 -44.16 -4.12
C VAL A 410 8.46 -45.26 -3.10
N ASP A 411 8.72 -46.51 -3.54
CA ASP A 411 8.84 -47.65 -2.63
C ASP A 411 10.07 -47.51 -1.69
N ARG A 412 11.15 -46.88 -2.16
CA ARG A 412 12.30 -46.54 -1.30
C ARG A 412 11.99 -45.45 -0.28
N PHE A 413 11.04 -44.55 -0.56
CA PHE A 413 10.67 -43.50 0.40
C PHE A 413 10.11 -44.05 1.71
N THR A 414 9.56 -45.27 1.71
CA THR A 414 9.14 -45.91 2.97
C THR A 414 10.31 -46.18 3.94
N LEU A 415 11.54 -46.27 3.42
CA LEU A 415 12.75 -46.38 4.25
C LEU A 415 13.07 -45.06 4.96
N LEU A 416 12.56 -43.94 4.45
CA LEU A 416 12.76 -42.60 5.00
C LEU A 416 11.79 -42.26 6.15
N ARG A 417 10.99 -43.20 6.66
CA ARG A 417 10.05 -42.95 7.76
C ARG A 417 10.76 -42.48 9.05
N ILE A 418 11.89 -43.10 9.39
CA ILE A 418 12.66 -42.69 10.59
C ILE A 418 13.25 -41.27 10.36
N PRO A 419 13.99 -40.98 9.27
CA PRO A 419 14.42 -39.62 8.95
C PRO A 419 13.28 -38.60 8.93
N PHE A 420 12.10 -38.96 8.42
CA PHE A 420 10.93 -38.09 8.41
C PHE A 420 10.52 -37.66 9.82
N TYR A 421 10.37 -38.63 10.75
CA TYR A 421 10.03 -38.29 12.14
C TYR A 421 11.12 -37.46 12.81
N VAL A 422 12.40 -37.80 12.57
CA VAL A 422 13.53 -37.01 13.10
C VAL A 422 13.49 -35.57 12.61
N VAL A 423 13.32 -35.35 11.30
CA VAL A 423 13.25 -34.00 10.71
C VAL A 423 12.04 -33.24 11.25
N THR A 424 10.88 -33.88 11.35
CA THR A 424 9.65 -33.25 11.85
C THR A 424 9.77 -32.85 13.31
N ILE A 425 10.34 -33.75 14.16
CA ILE A 425 10.56 -33.46 15.58
C ILE A 425 11.64 -32.40 15.76
N ALA A 426 12.73 -32.45 14.98
CA ALA A 426 13.79 -31.46 15.02
C ALA A 426 13.27 -30.08 14.60
N ALA A 427 12.43 -30.01 13.56
CA ALA A 427 11.77 -28.81 13.12
C ALA A 427 10.86 -28.20 14.20
N LEU A 428 10.07 -29.04 14.87
CA LEU A 428 9.22 -28.62 15.98
C LEU A 428 10.04 -28.10 17.15
N ALA A 429 11.07 -28.86 17.56
CA ALA A 429 11.96 -28.47 18.66
C ALA A 429 12.69 -27.16 18.39
N TRP A 430 13.12 -26.96 17.14
CA TRP A 430 13.79 -25.73 16.72
C TRP A 430 12.83 -24.52 16.75
N LEU A 431 11.59 -24.65 16.26
CA LEU A 431 10.59 -23.58 16.36
C LEU A 431 10.23 -23.26 17.81
N ILE A 432 10.12 -24.27 18.67
CA ILE A 432 9.89 -24.04 20.11
C ILE A 432 11.07 -23.33 20.75
N HIS A 433 12.31 -23.68 20.37
CA HIS A 433 13.52 -23.00 20.87
C HIS A 433 13.58 -21.52 20.46
N LEU A 434 13.08 -21.19 19.28
CA LEU A 434 12.97 -19.79 18.80
C LEU A 434 11.82 -19.01 19.48
N GLY A 435 10.99 -19.64 20.30
CA GLY A 435 9.79 -19.00 20.86
C GLY A 435 8.62 -18.91 19.88
N GLY A 436 8.67 -19.64 18.76
CA GLY A 436 7.67 -19.67 17.71
C GLY A 436 8.19 -19.23 16.34
N PRO A 437 7.34 -19.20 15.32
CA PRO A 437 7.71 -18.68 14.00
C PRO A 437 8.09 -17.20 14.05
N PRO A 438 9.13 -16.74 13.32
CA PRO A 438 9.59 -15.35 13.34
C PRO A 438 8.64 -14.45 12.52
N TRP A 439 7.54 -14.06 13.14
CA TRP A 439 6.58 -13.16 12.50
C TRP A 439 7.11 -11.73 12.39
N SER A 440 6.87 -11.09 11.24
CA SER A 440 7.06 -9.66 11.08
C SER A 440 5.75 -8.95 11.43
N ASP A 441 5.81 -8.01 12.36
CA ASP A 441 4.71 -7.10 12.69
C ASP A 441 4.90 -5.71 12.01
N ASP A 442 5.95 -5.55 11.19
CA ASP A 442 6.26 -4.31 10.49
C ASP A 442 5.49 -4.26 9.16
N LEU A 443 4.55 -3.30 9.04
CA LEU A 443 3.80 -3.02 7.82
C LEU A 443 4.72 -2.66 6.65
N ALA A 444 5.88 -2.03 6.91
CA ALA A 444 6.85 -1.67 5.88
C ALA A 444 7.44 -2.91 5.16
N SER A 445 7.45 -4.08 5.82
CA SER A 445 7.88 -5.34 5.21
C SER A 445 6.98 -5.81 4.05
N LEU A 446 5.76 -5.29 3.97
CA LEU A 446 4.79 -5.58 2.90
C LEU A 446 4.92 -4.61 1.72
N SER A 447 5.69 -3.55 1.88
CA SER A 447 5.86 -2.53 0.84
C SER A 447 6.56 -3.12 -0.39
N PRO A 448 5.97 -3.02 -1.59
CA PRO A 448 6.63 -3.43 -2.83
C PRO A 448 7.73 -2.46 -3.28
N VAL A 449 7.95 -1.37 -2.53
CA VAL A 449 8.96 -0.36 -2.82
C VAL A 449 10.33 -0.90 -2.43
N PRO A 450 11.30 -0.99 -3.36
CA PRO A 450 12.64 -1.46 -3.06
C PRO A 450 13.35 -0.58 -2.02
N LYS A 451 14.15 -1.19 -1.12
CA LYS A 451 14.89 -0.46 -0.07
C LYS A 451 15.66 0.76 -0.58
N PRO A 452 16.42 0.70 -1.71
CA PRO A 452 17.11 1.88 -2.24
C PRO A 452 16.18 3.05 -2.58
N ALA A 453 14.95 2.76 -3.03
CA ALA A 453 13.96 3.79 -3.34
C ALA A 453 13.38 4.42 -2.06
N GLN A 454 13.18 3.62 -1.00
CA GLN A 454 12.79 4.14 0.32
C GLN A 454 13.88 5.02 0.94
N GLU A 455 15.14 4.60 0.82
CA GLU A 455 16.30 5.38 1.29
C GLU A 455 16.42 6.71 0.54
N LEU A 456 16.23 6.70 -0.79
CA LEU A 456 16.20 7.92 -1.61
C LEU A 456 15.06 8.86 -1.18
N ASP A 457 13.86 8.33 -0.93
CA ASP A 457 12.72 9.12 -0.41
C ASP A 457 13.08 9.79 0.91
N GLY A 458 13.63 9.02 1.83
CA GLY A 458 14.07 9.54 3.13
C GLY A 458 15.16 10.60 3.01
N GLN A 459 16.10 10.46 2.06
CA GLN A 459 17.13 11.48 1.79
C GLN A 459 16.48 12.76 1.25
N LEU A 460 15.68 12.67 0.19
CA LEU A 460 15.04 13.84 -0.43
C LEU A 460 14.13 14.57 0.56
N ARG A 461 13.38 13.86 1.42
CA ARG A 461 12.56 14.48 2.47
C ARG A 461 13.39 15.24 3.48
N ARG A 462 14.50 14.65 3.97
CA ARG A 462 15.42 15.32 4.89
C ARG A 462 16.08 16.54 4.27
N ASP A 463 16.42 16.47 2.99
CA ASP A 463 17.08 17.55 2.26
C ASP A 463 16.14 18.74 2.02
N ILE A 464 14.86 18.48 1.75
CA ILE A 464 13.82 19.52 1.61
C ILE A 464 13.32 20.03 2.98
N GLY A 465 13.72 19.39 4.08
CA GLY A 465 13.23 19.75 5.42
C GLY A 465 11.77 19.34 5.65
N ALA A 466 11.25 18.39 4.84
CA ALA A 466 9.92 17.85 5.07
C ALA A 466 9.85 17.16 6.44
N PRO A 467 8.80 17.39 7.23
CA PRO A 467 8.68 16.78 8.56
C PRO A 467 8.62 15.25 8.43
N ASP A 468 9.38 14.58 9.29
CA ASP A 468 9.15 13.15 9.55
C ASP A 468 7.85 13.04 10.36
N VAL A 469 6.77 12.71 9.68
CA VAL A 469 5.42 12.68 10.25
C VAL A 469 5.19 11.33 10.92
N SER A 470 5.95 11.04 11.98
CA SER A 470 5.71 9.84 12.79
C SER A 470 4.54 10.04 13.76
N PHE A 471 4.31 11.29 14.20
CA PHE A 471 3.25 11.64 15.13
C PHE A 471 2.37 12.76 14.59
N LEU A 472 1.06 12.60 14.76
CA LEU A 472 0.04 13.53 14.26
C LEU A 472 -1.02 13.77 15.33
N ILE A 473 -1.33 15.02 15.65
CA ILE A 473 -2.51 15.35 16.44
C ILE A 473 -3.69 15.55 15.50
N VAL A 474 -4.81 14.91 15.84
CA VAL A 474 -6.09 15.02 15.15
C VAL A 474 -7.06 15.77 16.05
N ALA A 475 -7.48 16.96 15.65
CA ALA A 475 -8.41 17.81 16.40
C ALA A 475 -9.75 17.93 15.64
N PRO A 476 -10.79 17.14 15.97
CA PRO A 476 -12.07 17.15 15.30
C PRO A 476 -12.94 18.34 15.72
N ALA A 477 -13.73 18.87 14.77
CA ALA A 477 -14.66 19.97 14.99
C ALA A 477 -15.90 19.88 14.07
N PRO A 478 -17.01 20.60 14.37
CA PRO A 478 -18.21 20.58 13.54
C PRO A 478 -18.00 21.27 12.19
N ASP A 479 -17.18 22.30 12.12
CA ASP A 479 -16.92 23.12 10.95
C ASP A 479 -15.44 23.55 10.87
N ALA A 480 -15.06 24.21 9.79
CA ALA A 480 -13.69 24.64 9.54
C ALA A 480 -13.21 25.65 10.58
N GLN A 481 -14.07 26.57 11.05
CA GLN A 481 -13.71 27.57 12.05
C GLN A 481 -13.48 26.93 13.41
N GLY A 482 -14.34 26.02 13.80
CA GLY A 482 -14.16 25.22 15.03
C GLY A 482 -12.89 24.38 15.01
N ALA A 483 -12.46 23.87 13.85
CA ALA A 483 -11.21 23.15 13.69
C ALA A 483 -9.99 24.07 13.85
N LEU A 484 -10.03 25.27 13.29
CA LEU A 484 -8.99 26.30 13.50
C LEU A 484 -8.91 26.72 14.98
N GLU A 485 -10.06 26.95 15.63
CA GLU A 485 -10.11 27.26 17.06
C GLU A 485 -9.58 26.11 17.94
N ALA A 486 -9.88 24.86 17.54
CA ALA A 486 -9.34 23.69 18.24
C ALA A 486 -7.80 23.64 18.11
N ALA A 487 -7.26 23.90 16.91
CA ALA A 487 -5.83 23.99 16.69
C ALA A 487 -5.18 25.15 17.49
N GLU A 488 -5.83 26.31 17.57
CA GLU A 488 -5.37 27.45 18.37
C GLU A 488 -5.33 27.13 19.88
N ARG A 489 -6.33 26.43 20.42
CA ARG A 489 -6.33 26.00 21.82
C ARG A 489 -5.15 25.11 22.18
N LEU A 490 -4.65 24.32 21.23
CA LEU A 490 -3.51 23.43 21.43
C LEU A 490 -2.17 24.15 21.34
N SER A 491 -2.10 25.37 20.79
CA SER A 491 -0.84 26.08 20.56
C SER A 491 -0.06 26.34 21.85
N ALA A 492 -0.71 26.87 22.89
CA ALA A 492 -0.05 27.18 24.16
C ALA A 492 0.44 25.91 24.90
N PRO A 493 -0.34 24.82 25.03
CA PRO A 493 0.16 23.54 25.52
C PRO A 493 1.36 23.00 24.76
N LEU A 494 1.31 23.02 23.42
CA LEU A 494 2.39 22.50 22.58
C LEU A 494 3.66 23.36 22.70
N THR A 495 3.54 24.68 22.77
CA THR A 495 4.70 25.57 23.02
C THR A 495 5.38 25.26 24.32
N ARG A 496 4.62 25.01 25.40
CA ARG A 496 5.20 24.60 26.71
C ARG A 496 5.93 23.26 26.61
N LEU A 497 5.41 22.33 25.84
CA LEU A 497 6.05 21.03 25.63
C LEU A 497 7.35 21.15 24.80
N ILE A 498 7.42 22.10 23.85
CA ILE A 498 8.66 22.43 23.14
C ILE A 498 9.70 22.96 24.12
N GLN A 499 9.32 23.93 24.95
CA GLN A 499 10.22 24.49 25.97
C GLN A 499 10.69 23.45 26.99
N ALA A 500 9.87 22.44 27.28
CA ALA A 500 10.21 21.31 28.16
C ALA A 500 10.99 20.19 27.43
N GLY A 501 11.32 20.34 26.14
CA GLY A 501 12.05 19.36 25.37
C GLY A 501 11.27 18.06 25.11
N ALA A 502 9.95 18.08 25.21
CA ALA A 502 9.10 16.91 24.93
C ALA A 502 8.86 16.68 23.44
N LEU A 503 8.93 17.74 22.64
CA LEU A 503 8.93 17.73 21.17
C LEU A 503 9.75 18.90 20.62
N ALA A 504 10.23 18.78 19.38
CA ALA A 504 11.04 19.81 18.74
C ALA A 504 10.20 20.92 18.07
N GLY A 505 8.97 20.59 17.64
CA GLY A 505 8.08 21.54 16.99
C GLY A 505 6.81 20.89 16.46
N TYR A 506 5.91 21.70 15.91
CA TYR A 506 4.68 21.24 15.27
C TYR A 506 4.27 22.18 14.13
N ASP A 507 3.46 21.67 13.21
CA ASP A 507 2.76 22.45 12.19
C ASP A 507 1.28 22.53 12.53
N SER A 508 0.62 23.65 12.16
CA SER A 508 -0.80 23.86 12.40
C SER A 508 -1.43 24.68 11.30
N PRO A 509 -2.66 24.38 10.86
CA PRO A 509 -3.37 25.24 9.91
C PRO A 509 -3.61 26.63 10.46
N ALA A 510 -3.80 26.78 11.77
CA ALA A 510 -4.03 28.04 12.46
C ALA A 510 -2.80 28.96 12.53
N GLN A 511 -1.59 28.42 12.31
CA GLN A 511 -0.39 29.25 12.14
C GLN A 511 -0.44 30.08 10.86
N VAL A 512 -1.02 29.52 9.78
CA VAL A 512 -1.15 30.16 8.47
C VAL A 512 -2.45 30.94 8.35
N LEU A 513 -3.56 30.33 8.78
CA LEU A 513 -4.91 30.90 8.73
C LEU A 513 -5.53 30.84 10.13
N PRO A 514 -5.37 31.88 10.96
CA PRO A 514 -6.04 31.97 12.24
C PRO A 514 -7.56 31.96 12.09
N SER A 515 -8.28 31.48 13.13
CA SER A 515 -9.75 31.53 13.14
C SER A 515 -10.27 32.97 13.02
N LEU A 516 -11.49 33.12 12.51
CA LEU A 516 -12.14 34.42 12.42
C LEU A 516 -12.26 35.10 13.81
N ALA A 517 -12.43 34.30 14.86
CA ALA A 517 -12.46 34.79 16.23
C ALA A 517 -11.11 35.40 16.64
N THR A 518 -10.00 34.74 16.32
CA THR A 518 -8.64 35.24 16.58
C THR A 518 -8.31 36.46 15.72
N GLN A 519 -8.66 36.46 14.43
CA GLN A 519 -8.47 37.62 13.56
C GLN A 519 -9.23 38.85 14.09
N LYS A 520 -10.50 38.70 14.53
CA LYS A 520 -11.29 39.77 15.15
C LYS A 520 -10.63 40.31 16.41
N ARG A 521 -10.11 39.44 17.28
CA ARG A 521 -9.38 39.87 18.49
C ARG A 521 -8.13 40.68 18.14
N ARG A 522 -7.34 40.22 17.16
CA ARG A 522 -6.16 40.93 16.66
C ARG A 522 -6.53 42.28 16.08
N GLN A 523 -7.56 42.32 15.23
CA GLN A 523 -8.07 43.56 14.64
C GLN A 523 -8.55 44.55 15.69
N ALA A 524 -9.26 44.09 16.71
CA ALA A 524 -9.75 44.93 17.80
C ALA A 524 -8.61 45.45 18.70
N ALA A 525 -7.49 44.75 18.79
CA ALA A 525 -6.31 45.14 19.53
C ALA A 525 -5.46 46.19 18.83
N LEU A 526 -5.65 46.44 17.53
CA LEU A 526 -4.91 47.45 16.79
C LEU A 526 -5.27 48.87 17.25
N PRO A 527 -4.27 49.68 17.61
CA PRO A 527 -4.52 51.06 18.08
C PRO A 527 -5.09 51.94 16.97
N ARG A 528 -5.77 52.99 17.39
CA ARG A 528 -6.22 54.05 16.46
C ARG A 528 -5.02 54.84 15.94
N ALA A 529 -5.12 55.44 14.77
CA ALA A 529 -4.03 56.14 14.10
C ALA A 529 -3.42 57.25 15.01
N ASP A 530 -4.28 58.00 15.69
CA ASP A 530 -3.87 59.11 16.58
C ASP A 530 -3.07 58.59 17.80
N ALA A 531 -3.55 57.53 18.44
CA ALA A 531 -2.89 56.89 19.59
C ALA A 531 -1.56 56.24 19.17
N LEU A 532 -1.53 55.54 18.04
CA LEU A 532 -0.33 54.91 17.49
C LEU A 532 0.73 55.98 17.14
N ALA A 533 0.34 57.06 16.47
CA ALA A 533 1.25 58.15 16.14
C ALA A 533 1.85 58.82 17.37
N ALA A 534 1.05 59.02 18.42
CA ALA A 534 1.55 59.55 19.71
C ALA A 534 2.54 58.59 20.38
N ALA A 535 2.23 57.29 20.44
CA ALA A 535 3.12 56.26 20.99
C ALA A 535 4.43 56.15 20.22
N LEU A 536 4.34 56.16 18.87
CA LEU A 536 5.50 56.09 17.96
C LEU A 536 6.41 57.31 18.15
N LYS A 537 5.84 58.52 18.25
CA LYS A 537 6.63 59.73 18.48
C LYS A 537 7.47 59.63 19.75
N VAL A 538 6.90 59.13 20.85
CA VAL A 538 7.62 58.92 22.11
C VAL A 538 8.65 57.80 21.98
N GLY A 539 8.28 56.68 21.37
CA GLY A 539 9.19 55.55 21.14
C GLY A 539 10.37 55.87 20.24
N GLN A 540 10.18 56.81 19.27
CA GLN A 540 11.21 57.22 18.33
C GLN A 540 12.20 58.26 18.90
N GLU A 541 11.91 58.89 20.07
CA GLU A 541 12.78 59.89 20.67
C GLU A 541 14.17 59.34 20.98
N GLY A 542 15.23 60.04 20.48
CA GLY A 542 16.62 59.60 20.65
C GLY A 542 17.09 58.48 19.73
N THR A 543 16.26 57.99 18.77
CA THR A 543 16.68 57.06 17.74
C THR A 543 17.25 57.81 16.51
N PRO A 544 18.05 57.15 15.66
CA PRO A 544 18.57 57.79 14.42
C PRO A 544 17.52 57.94 13.30
N PHE A 545 16.28 57.54 13.51
CA PHE A 545 15.24 57.56 12.48
C PHE A 545 14.64 58.98 12.33
N LYS A 546 14.46 59.41 11.11
CA LYS A 546 13.86 60.70 10.79
C LYS A 546 12.35 60.67 11.02
N ALA A 547 11.78 61.83 11.38
CA ALA A 547 10.32 62.02 11.44
C ALA A 547 9.67 61.66 10.08
N GLY A 548 8.50 60.99 10.13
CA GLY A 548 7.75 60.58 8.92
C GLY A 548 8.25 59.30 8.21
N VAL A 549 9.38 58.71 8.66
CA VAL A 549 9.87 57.44 8.08
C VAL A 549 8.85 56.31 8.21
N PHE A 550 8.09 56.31 9.32
CA PHE A 550 7.10 55.28 9.64
C PHE A 550 5.65 55.65 9.26
N ASP A 551 5.44 56.69 8.42
CA ASP A 551 4.10 57.02 7.90
C ASP A 551 3.43 55.85 7.15
N PRO A 552 4.16 55.00 6.38
CA PRO A 552 3.60 53.78 5.83
C PRO A 552 3.06 52.80 6.86
N PHE A 553 3.77 52.62 8.00
CA PHE A 553 3.34 51.78 9.12
C PHE A 553 2.02 52.25 9.71
N LEU A 554 1.87 53.56 9.98
CA LEU A 554 0.64 54.14 10.51
C LEU A 554 -0.54 53.89 9.57
N LYS A 555 -0.36 54.08 8.25
CA LYS A 555 -1.36 53.80 7.22
C LYS A 555 -1.75 52.35 7.17
N ASP A 556 -0.79 51.45 7.21
CA ASP A 556 -1.01 50.01 7.12
C ASP A 556 -1.76 49.45 8.34
N VAL A 557 -1.43 49.92 9.55
CA VAL A 557 -2.17 49.54 10.77
C VAL A 557 -3.61 50.07 10.74
N GLU A 558 -3.85 51.32 10.31
CA GLU A 558 -5.21 51.87 10.18
C GLU A 558 -6.02 51.11 9.10
N ALA A 559 -5.41 50.77 7.98
CA ALA A 559 -6.04 49.94 6.94
C ALA A 559 -6.39 48.54 7.47
N ALA A 560 -5.54 47.94 8.30
CA ALA A 560 -5.79 46.61 8.89
C ALA A 560 -6.97 46.60 9.88
N ARG A 561 -7.26 47.75 10.54
CA ARG A 561 -8.39 47.85 11.47
C ARG A 561 -9.75 47.70 10.79
N THR A 562 -9.85 47.98 9.52
CA THR A 562 -11.10 47.90 8.73
C THR A 562 -11.03 46.87 7.63
N ALA A 563 -9.91 46.17 7.50
CA ALA A 563 -9.72 45.13 6.49
C ALA A 563 -10.72 43.98 6.63
N PRO A 564 -11.19 43.40 5.52
CA PRO A 564 -12.00 42.19 5.59
C PRO A 564 -11.18 41.02 6.21
N LEU A 565 -11.88 40.19 6.98
CA LEU A 565 -11.26 39.01 7.57
C LEU A 565 -10.91 38.01 6.48
N ILE A 566 -9.86 37.23 6.75
CA ILE A 566 -9.28 36.28 5.80
C ILE A 566 -9.96 34.92 6.00
N THR A 567 -10.41 34.35 4.90
CA THR A 567 -10.91 32.98 4.85
C THR A 567 -10.08 32.16 3.85
N ARG A 568 -10.27 30.84 3.82
CA ARG A 568 -9.55 30.00 2.86
C ARG A 568 -9.82 30.41 1.40
N GLU A 569 -11.05 30.83 1.11
CA GLU A 569 -11.49 31.24 -0.23
C GLU A 569 -10.83 32.56 -0.69
N THR A 570 -10.44 33.43 0.26
CA THR A 570 -9.77 34.68 -0.03
C THR A 570 -8.25 34.56 -0.15
N MET A 571 -7.70 33.40 0.20
CA MET A 571 -6.27 33.14 0.00
C MET A 571 -5.95 32.90 -1.48
N PRO A 572 -4.80 33.41 -1.98
CA PRO A 572 -4.36 33.09 -3.33
C PRO A 572 -4.09 31.58 -3.47
N ALA A 573 -4.13 31.07 -4.70
CA ALA A 573 -3.68 29.72 -5.00
C ALA A 573 -2.15 29.67 -4.86
N SER A 574 -1.66 29.25 -3.70
CA SER A 574 -0.27 29.36 -3.28
C SER A 574 0.16 28.18 -2.40
N ALA A 575 1.44 28.11 -2.07
CA ALA A 575 1.98 27.06 -1.19
C ALA A 575 1.37 27.10 0.22
N LEU A 576 1.12 28.32 0.76
CA LEU A 576 0.46 28.48 2.06
C LEU A 576 -0.99 27.99 2.04
N ALA A 577 -1.73 28.28 0.97
CA ALA A 577 -3.09 27.79 0.80
C ALA A 577 -3.14 26.26 0.74
N LEU A 578 -2.21 25.64 0.02
CA LEU A 578 -2.08 24.18 -0.04
C LEU A 578 -1.69 23.57 1.32
N LYS A 579 -0.85 24.25 2.10
CA LYS A 579 -0.54 23.86 3.48
C LYS A 579 -1.79 23.86 4.36
N VAL A 580 -2.64 24.89 4.24
CA VAL A 580 -3.92 24.94 4.95
C VAL A 580 -4.83 23.80 4.52
N ASP A 581 -5.00 23.57 3.21
CA ASP A 581 -5.85 22.48 2.68
C ASP A 581 -5.36 21.10 3.13
N GLY A 582 -4.05 20.94 3.29
CA GLY A 582 -3.46 19.69 3.77
C GLY A 582 -3.63 19.44 5.25
N LEU A 583 -3.80 20.50 6.04
CA LEU A 583 -3.90 20.42 7.50
C LEU A 583 -5.34 20.67 8.02
N LEU A 584 -6.24 21.16 7.18
CA LEU A 584 -7.63 21.46 7.51
C LEU A 584 -8.56 20.67 6.59
N ILE A 585 -9.05 19.52 7.06
CA ILE A 585 -9.71 18.53 6.22
C ILE A 585 -11.19 18.41 6.55
N LYS A 586 -12.00 18.36 5.49
CA LYS A 586 -13.44 18.03 5.61
C LYS A 586 -13.63 16.52 5.63
N ARG A 587 -14.25 16.00 6.68
CA ARG A 587 -14.63 14.59 6.76
C ARG A 587 -15.94 14.33 6.02
N PRO A 588 -15.98 13.35 5.13
CA PRO A 588 -17.23 12.91 4.55
C PRO A 588 -18.10 12.22 5.62
N GLY A 589 -19.38 12.57 5.68
CA GLY A 589 -20.34 11.96 6.60
C GLY A 589 -21.67 12.69 6.57
N THR A 590 -22.77 11.99 6.90
CA THR A 590 -24.11 12.56 7.02
C THR A 590 -24.45 12.86 8.48
N GLY A 591 -24.93 14.07 8.78
CA GLY A 591 -25.30 14.51 10.12
C GLY A 591 -24.11 14.68 11.07
N ASP A 592 -24.25 14.29 12.33
CA ASP A 592 -23.23 14.42 13.38
C ASP A 592 -21.92 13.64 13.12
N LYS A 593 -21.91 12.76 12.12
CA LYS A 593 -20.71 12.01 11.69
C LYS A 593 -19.85 12.75 10.66
N GLY A 594 -20.35 13.83 10.05
CA GLY A 594 -19.58 14.74 9.21
C GLY A 594 -18.95 15.85 10.05
N GLY A 595 -17.92 16.52 9.53
CA GLY A 595 -17.27 17.63 10.23
C GLY A 595 -15.94 17.99 9.60
N TRP A 596 -15.15 18.75 10.34
CA TRP A 596 -13.81 19.13 9.94
C TRP A 596 -12.79 18.64 10.97
N VAL A 597 -11.56 18.52 10.53
CA VAL A 597 -10.43 18.09 11.37
C VAL A 597 -9.26 19.01 11.10
N ALA A 598 -8.67 19.54 12.14
CA ALA A 598 -7.34 20.12 12.06
C ALA A 598 -6.30 19.04 12.36
N LEU A 599 -5.32 18.91 11.47
CA LEU A 599 -4.18 18.04 11.62
C LEU A 599 -2.97 18.86 12.06
N LEU A 600 -2.29 18.41 13.12
CA LEU A 600 -1.08 19.05 13.62
C LEU A 600 0.06 18.01 13.61
N PRO A 601 0.84 17.93 12.53
CA PRO A 601 2.05 17.12 12.48
C PRO A 601 3.06 17.55 13.52
N LEU A 602 3.62 16.59 14.27
CA LEU A 602 4.62 16.84 15.30
C LEU A 602 6.02 16.47 14.78
N ARG A 603 7.03 17.16 15.29
CA ARG A 603 8.44 16.95 14.96
C ARG A 603 9.24 16.63 16.19
N GLY A 604 10.13 15.62 16.11
CA GLY A 604 11.07 15.27 17.15
C GLY A 604 10.42 14.95 18.50
N VAL A 605 9.35 14.15 18.49
CA VAL A 605 8.64 13.74 19.71
C VAL A 605 9.54 12.85 20.55
N GLN A 606 9.76 13.26 21.81
CA GLN A 606 10.56 12.53 22.79
C GLN A 606 9.69 11.91 23.90
N LYS A 607 8.56 12.55 24.25
CA LYS A 607 7.70 12.14 25.36
C LYS A 607 6.22 12.09 24.94
N PRO A 608 5.77 11.04 24.22
CA PRO A 608 4.39 10.93 23.74
C PRO A 608 3.34 11.05 24.86
N ALA A 609 3.56 10.40 26.01
CA ALA A 609 2.63 10.43 27.13
C ALA A 609 2.40 11.85 27.71
N ALA A 610 3.42 12.71 27.66
CA ALA A 610 3.25 14.11 28.09
C ALA A 610 2.38 14.90 27.12
N ILE A 611 2.44 14.57 25.82
CA ILE A 611 1.59 15.17 24.79
C ILE A 611 0.14 14.71 24.99
N GLU A 612 -0.10 13.43 25.19
CA GLU A 612 -1.45 12.88 25.46
C GLU A 612 -2.10 13.53 26.69
N ALA A 613 -1.33 13.67 27.78
CA ALA A 613 -1.81 14.35 29.00
C ALA A 613 -2.18 15.82 28.73
N ALA A 614 -1.38 16.53 27.93
CA ALA A 614 -1.64 17.91 27.56
C ALA A 614 -2.88 18.05 26.67
N LEU A 615 -3.08 17.12 25.74
CA LEU A 615 -4.27 17.05 24.87
C LEU A 615 -5.54 16.83 25.69
N ALA A 616 -5.51 15.86 26.60
CA ALA A 616 -6.65 15.56 27.49
C ALA A 616 -7.07 16.77 28.33
N ALA A 617 -6.09 17.58 28.81
CA ALA A 617 -6.35 18.77 29.56
C ALA A 617 -6.87 19.96 28.73
N ALA A 618 -6.50 20.02 27.43
CA ALA A 618 -6.79 21.17 26.58
C ALA A 618 -8.05 21.02 25.72
N THR A 619 -8.64 19.83 25.65
CA THR A 619 -9.75 19.54 24.74
C THR A 619 -11.05 19.20 25.48
N PRO A 620 -12.24 19.62 24.94
CA PRO A 620 -13.52 19.29 25.53
C PRO A 620 -13.81 17.78 25.53
N ALA A 621 -14.44 17.26 26.57
CA ALA A 621 -14.76 15.84 26.72
C ALA A 621 -15.62 15.25 25.56
N GLY A 622 -16.41 16.07 24.87
CA GLY A 622 -17.26 15.63 23.76
C GLY A 622 -16.54 15.44 22.43
N ARG A 623 -15.36 16.07 22.23
CA ARG A 623 -14.54 15.97 20.99
C ARG A 623 -13.07 16.08 21.36
N PRO A 624 -12.49 15.06 21.99
CA PRO A 624 -11.09 15.09 22.37
C PRO A 624 -10.18 15.10 21.13
N ALA A 625 -9.10 15.87 21.19
CA ALA A 625 -8.01 15.68 20.25
C ALA A 625 -7.25 14.40 20.60
N ALA A 626 -6.83 13.68 19.58
CA ALA A 626 -6.10 12.43 19.72
C ALA A 626 -4.68 12.57 19.15
N LEU A 627 -3.70 11.99 19.86
CA LEU A 627 -2.37 11.77 19.32
C LEU A 627 -2.40 10.45 18.53
N LEU A 628 -1.96 10.48 17.29
CA LEU A 628 -1.72 9.30 16.48
C LEU A 628 -0.21 9.08 16.38
N ASP A 629 0.25 7.92 16.79
CA ASP A 629 1.56 7.37 16.46
C ASP A 629 1.38 6.51 15.20
N ILE A 630 1.69 7.10 14.04
CA ILE A 630 1.42 6.47 12.73
C ILE A 630 2.07 5.10 12.63
N LYS A 631 3.30 4.96 13.13
CA LYS A 631 4.02 3.69 13.08
C LYS A 631 3.43 2.68 14.06
N HIS A 632 3.27 3.07 15.32
CA HIS A 632 2.73 2.20 16.36
C HIS A 632 1.30 1.75 16.03
N ASP A 633 0.44 2.68 15.61
CA ASP A 633 -0.94 2.40 15.24
C ASP A 633 -1.02 1.47 14.00
N ALA A 634 -0.13 1.68 13.01
CA ALA A 634 -0.04 0.80 11.85
C ALA A 634 0.43 -0.61 12.25
N ASP A 635 1.48 -0.73 13.08
CA ASP A 635 2.01 -2.02 13.55
C ASP A 635 0.98 -2.75 14.43
N GLN A 636 0.27 -2.03 15.32
CA GLN A 636 -0.79 -2.59 16.15
C GLN A 636 -1.98 -3.06 15.32
N MET A 637 -2.37 -2.28 14.32
CA MET A 637 -3.40 -2.67 13.36
C MET A 637 -2.97 -3.94 12.63
N PHE A 638 -1.75 -4.00 12.13
CA PHE A 638 -1.21 -5.18 11.44
C PHE A 638 -1.17 -6.42 12.33
N SER A 639 -0.74 -6.29 13.58
CA SER A 639 -0.72 -7.41 14.54
C SER A 639 -2.13 -7.94 14.87
N SER A 640 -3.15 -7.09 14.89
CA SER A 640 -4.54 -7.51 15.08
C SER A 640 -5.06 -8.30 13.89
N TYR A 641 -4.74 -7.87 12.67
CA TYR A 641 -5.10 -8.59 11.44
C TYR A 641 -4.35 -9.93 11.30
N ARG A 642 -3.09 -10.00 11.75
CA ARG A 642 -2.38 -11.27 11.81
C ARG A 642 -3.11 -12.27 12.68
N ARG A 643 -3.55 -11.88 13.88
CA ARG A 643 -4.34 -12.74 14.77
C ARG A 643 -5.67 -13.17 14.18
N GLU A 644 -6.33 -12.27 13.45
CA GLU A 644 -7.54 -12.59 12.70
C GLU A 644 -7.25 -13.60 11.58
N ALA A 645 -6.20 -13.41 10.80
CA ALA A 645 -5.77 -14.33 9.75
C ALA A 645 -5.35 -15.71 10.32
N GLU A 646 -4.67 -15.75 11.47
CA GLU A 646 -4.38 -16.98 12.20
C GLU A 646 -5.68 -17.72 12.58
N SER A 647 -6.69 -17.02 13.10
CA SER A 647 -7.97 -17.62 13.44
C SER A 647 -8.70 -18.17 12.21
N HIS A 648 -8.76 -17.42 11.10
CA HIS A 648 -9.37 -17.89 9.85
C HIS A 648 -8.63 -19.10 9.26
N THR A 649 -7.29 -19.14 9.37
CA THR A 649 -6.49 -20.29 8.96
C THR A 649 -6.81 -21.52 9.77
N LEU A 650 -6.96 -21.39 11.09
CA LEU A 650 -7.36 -22.49 11.99
C LEU A 650 -8.79 -22.94 11.69
N PHE A 651 -9.73 -22.02 11.45
CA PHE A 651 -11.09 -22.37 11.01
C PHE A 651 -11.09 -23.11 9.67
N GLY A 652 -10.28 -22.69 8.70
CA GLY A 652 -10.11 -23.38 7.42
C GLY A 652 -9.57 -24.79 7.60
N ALA A 653 -8.54 -24.98 8.44
CA ALA A 653 -7.98 -26.29 8.75
C ALA A 653 -9.01 -27.19 9.49
N ALA A 654 -9.77 -26.62 10.42
CA ALA A 654 -10.86 -27.32 11.09
C ALA A 654 -11.97 -27.75 10.12
N ALA A 655 -12.37 -26.85 9.20
CA ALA A 655 -13.36 -27.15 8.16
C ALA A 655 -12.88 -28.29 7.24
N ILE A 656 -11.61 -28.26 6.81
CA ILE A 656 -11.01 -29.37 6.05
C ILE A 656 -11.06 -30.68 6.86
N THR A 657 -10.70 -30.63 8.13
CA THR A 657 -10.72 -31.79 9.03
C THR A 657 -12.12 -32.38 9.16
N VAL A 658 -13.13 -31.53 9.40
CA VAL A 658 -14.55 -31.93 9.48
C VAL A 658 -15.03 -32.52 8.15
N LEU A 659 -14.70 -31.87 7.03
CA LEU A 659 -15.05 -32.35 5.69
C LEU A 659 -14.47 -33.75 5.41
N LEU A 660 -13.20 -33.95 5.75
CA LEU A 660 -12.54 -35.24 5.62
C LEU A 660 -13.19 -36.30 6.53
N PHE A 661 -13.52 -35.92 7.76
CA PHE A 661 -14.18 -36.85 8.71
C PHE A 661 -15.57 -37.28 8.22
N LEU A 662 -16.37 -36.34 7.74
CA LEU A 662 -17.70 -36.62 7.16
C LEU A 662 -17.60 -37.53 5.92
N SER A 663 -16.56 -37.33 5.11
CA SER A 663 -16.33 -38.11 3.88
C SER A 663 -15.80 -39.54 4.19
N MET A 664 -14.85 -39.66 5.10
CA MET A 664 -14.13 -40.90 5.36
C MET A 664 -14.71 -41.72 6.51
N ARG A 665 -15.46 -41.07 7.40
CA ARG A 665 -16.09 -41.67 8.60
C ARG A 665 -15.13 -42.51 9.46
N SER A 666 -13.85 -42.17 9.50
CA SER A 666 -12.79 -42.85 10.23
C SER A 666 -11.72 -41.88 10.67
N ALA A 667 -11.59 -41.69 11.98
CA ALA A 667 -10.58 -40.77 12.55
C ALA A 667 -9.15 -41.21 12.16
N ARG A 668 -8.88 -42.52 12.08
CA ARG A 668 -7.57 -43.03 11.66
C ARG A 668 -7.22 -42.65 10.24
N ARG A 669 -8.16 -42.74 9.29
CA ARG A 669 -7.94 -42.34 7.89
C ARG A 669 -7.76 -40.83 7.75
N VAL A 670 -8.52 -40.06 8.52
CA VAL A 670 -8.36 -38.58 8.56
C VAL A 670 -6.97 -38.23 9.09
N PHE A 671 -6.50 -38.89 10.15
CA PHE A 671 -5.15 -38.70 10.66
C PHE A 671 -4.08 -39.08 9.63
N ASP A 672 -4.24 -40.20 8.89
CA ASP A 672 -3.32 -40.62 7.85
C ASP A 672 -3.23 -39.58 6.69
N VAL A 673 -4.29 -38.79 6.45
CA VAL A 673 -4.31 -37.70 5.48
C VAL A 673 -3.70 -36.41 6.05
N LEU A 674 -4.00 -36.06 7.30
CA LEU A 674 -3.58 -34.78 7.89
C LEU A 674 -2.14 -34.81 8.43
N ALA A 675 -1.63 -35.93 8.88
CA ALA A 675 -0.27 -36.01 9.47
C ALA A 675 0.84 -35.55 8.48
N PRO A 676 0.87 -36.02 7.20
CA PRO A 676 1.87 -35.54 6.25
C PRO A 676 1.71 -34.05 5.93
N LEU A 677 0.49 -33.51 5.97
CA LEU A 677 0.22 -32.10 5.72
C LEU A 677 0.73 -31.24 6.89
N ALA A 678 0.45 -31.64 8.12
CA ALA A 678 0.93 -30.94 9.30
C ALA A 678 2.47 -30.89 9.33
N ALA A 679 3.11 -32.02 8.99
CA ALA A 679 4.56 -32.09 8.87
C ALA A 679 5.09 -31.23 7.76
N ALA A 680 4.40 -31.15 6.59
CA ALA A 680 4.79 -30.29 5.48
C ALA A 680 4.69 -28.79 5.86
N VAL A 681 3.62 -28.39 6.53
CA VAL A 681 3.45 -27.02 7.07
C VAL A 681 4.59 -26.69 8.04
N LEU A 682 4.85 -27.56 9.01
CA LEU A 682 5.89 -27.37 10.01
C LEU A 682 7.28 -27.22 9.39
N VAL A 683 7.65 -28.15 8.50
CA VAL A 683 8.97 -28.13 7.86
C VAL A 683 9.10 -26.96 6.89
N THR A 684 8.04 -26.59 6.16
CA THR A 684 8.03 -25.39 5.30
C THR A 684 8.27 -24.13 6.14
N THR A 685 7.59 -23.98 7.27
CA THR A 685 7.78 -22.87 8.21
C THR A 685 9.22 -22.80 8.69
N CYS A 686 9.81 -23.94 9.06
CA CYS A 686 11.23 -24.01 9.44
C CYS A 686 12.17 -23.60 8.32
N LEU A 687 11.96 -24.09 7.11
CA LEU A 687 12.82 -23.77 5.97
C LEU A 687 12.78 -22.27 5.61
N LEU A 688 11.58 -21.66 5.66
CA LEU A 688 11.43 -20.22 5.48
C LEU A 688 12.15 -19.43 6.57
N ALA A 689 12.00 -19.83 7.83
CA ALA A 689 12.68 -19.18 8.94
C ALA A 689 14.21 -19.35 8.87
N LEU A 690 14.72 -20.53 8.48
CA LEU A 690 16.14 -20.78 8.27
C LEU A 690 16.73 -19.97 7.10
N SER A 691 15.93 -19.64 6.09
CA SER A 691 16.37 -18.75 5.01
C SER A 691 16.49 -17.28 5.43
N GLY A 692 16.19 -16.94 6.69
CA GLY A 692 16.19 -15.58 7.22
C GLY A 692 14.93 -14.79 6.84
N ALA A 693 13.92 -15.42 6.25
CA ALA A 693 12.65 -14.77 5.92
C ALA A 693 11.86 -14.49 7.20
N GLN A 694 11.46 -13.25 7.38
CA GLN A 694 10.43 -12.88 8.36
C GLN A 694 9.06 -13.29 7.80
N LEU A 695 8.31 -14.06 8.56
CA LEU A 695 7.01 -14.55 8.14
C LEU A 695 5.96 -13.42 8.22
N THR A 696 5.18 -13.29 7.18
CA THR A 696 4.09 -12.31 7.08
C THR A 696 2.74 -13.03 6.98
N ILE A 697 1.65 -12.29 7.04
CA ILE A 697 0.28 -12.81 6.79
C ILE A 697 0.22 -13.59 5.46
N PHE A 698 0.99 -13.19 4.45
CA PHE A 698 0.99 -13.86 3.14
C PHE A 698 1.64 -15.26 3.18
N HIS A 699 2.64 -15.45 4.04
CA HIS A 699 3.17 -16.80 4.29
C HIS A 699 2.14 -17.69 4.99
N LEU A 700 1.35 -17.11 5.93
CA LEU A 700 0.25 -17.84 6.58
C LEU A 700 -0.82 -18.29 5.58
N VAL A 701 -1.19 -17.39 4.65
CA VAL A 701 -2.05 -17.72 3.50
C VAL A 701 -1.44 -18.86 2.68
N GLY A 702 -0.15 -18.78 2.36
CA GLY A 702 0.57 -19.84 1.65
C GLY A 702 0.53 -21.18 2.39
N LEU A 703 0.71 -21.18 3.71
CA LEU A 703 0.61 -22.38 4.54
C LEU A 703 -0.80 -22.99 4.53
N SER A 704 -1.85 -22.16 4.55
CA SER A 704 -3.24 -22.63 4.35
C SER A 704 -3.40 -23.34 3.02
N LEU A 705 -2.83 -22.78 1.95
CA LEU A 705 -2.88 -23.38 0.62
C LEU A 705 -2.07 -24.68 0.52
N VAL A 706 -0.96 -24.80 1.27
CA VAL A 706 -0.22 -26.06 1.38
C VAL A 706 -1.11 -27.17 1.93
N VAL A 707 -1.93 -26.88 2.94
CA VAL A 707 -2.90 -27.85 3.49
C VAL A 707 -3.98 -28.17 2.45
N ALA A 708 -4.54 -27.14 1.80
CA ALA A 708 -5.62 -27.30 0.82
C ALA A 708 -5.18 -28.16 -0.38
N VAL A 709 -4.09 -27.76 -1.03
CA VAL A 709 -3.53 -28.43 -2.20
C VAL A 709 -2.92 -29.79 -1.83
N GLY A 710 -2.15 -29.81 -0.75
CA GLY A 710 -1.49 -31.05 -0.27
C GLY A 710 -2.48 -32.15 0.10
N SER A 711 -3.70 -31.77 0.55
CA SER A 711 -4.76 -32.73 0.86
C SER A 711 -5.12 -33.62 -0.35
N ASN A 712 -5.02 -33.07 -1.57
CA ASN A 712 -5.25 -33.84 -2.80
C ASN A 712 -4.28 -35.03 -2.90
N TYR A 713 -2.99 -34.80 -2.64
CA TYR A 713 -1.98 -35.85 -2.71
C TYR A 713 -2.22 -36.93 -1.67
N SER A 714 -2.44 -36.56 -0.41
CA SER A 714 -2.71 -37.48 0.68
C SER A 714 -3.98 -38.30 0.45
N LEU A 715 -5.05 -37.70 -0.08
CA LEU A 715 -6.31 -38.35 -0.42
C LEU A 715 -6.14 -39.42 -1.50
N PHE A 716 -5.33 -39.15 -2.51
CA PHE A 716 -5.06 -40.15 -3.55
C PHE A 716 -4.23 -41.32 -3.04
N PHE A 717 -3.22 -41.08 -2.18
CA PHE A 717 -2.42 -42.14 -1.55
C PHE A 717 -3.26 -43.01 -0.61
N GLU A 718 -4.16 -42.41 0.20
CA GLU A 718 -5.07 -43.14 1.08
C GLU A 718 -6.00 -44.09 0.32
N LYS A 719 -6.60 -43.61 -0.77
CA LYS A 719 -7.50 -44.44 -1.59
C LYS A 719 -6.79 -45.54 -2.36
N GLN A 720 -5.52 -45.37 -2.73
CA GLN A 720 -4.73 -46.41 -3.40
C GLN A 720 -4.48 -47.60 -2.51
N SER A 721 -4.31 -47.40 -1.18
CA SER A 721 -4.15 -48.53 -0.26
C SER A 721 -5.40 -49.39 -0.15
N ALA A 722 -6.57 -48.88 -0.60
CA ALA A 722 -7.84 -49.59 -0.59
C ALA A 722 -8.18 -50.32 -1.93
N ALA A 723 -7.51 -49.97 -3.07
CA ALA A 723 -7.84 -50.51 -4.40
C ALA A 723 -6.57 -50.71 -5.25
N ALA A 724 -6.06 -51.92 -5.40
CA ALA A 724 -4.80 -52.24 -6.08
C ALA A 724 -4.75 -51.93 -7.58
N THR A 725 -5.86 -51.56 -8.23
CA THR A 725 -6.06 -51.66 -9.68
C THR A 725 -5.55 -50.51 -10.55
N ASN A 726 -4.90 -49.46 -10.02
CA ASN A 726 -4.36 -48.37 -10.88
C ASN A 726 -3.24 -47.53 -10.20
N ARG A 727 -2.46 -48.19 -9.32
CA ARG A 727 -1.39 -47.53 -8.54
C ARG A 727 -0.39 -46.78 -9.44
N GLU A 728 0.01 -47.39 -10.53
CA GLU A 728 1.02 -46.87 -11.46
C GLU A 728 0.60 -45.52 -12.07
N ARG A 729 -0.59 -45.51 -12.66
CA ARG A 729 -1.12 -44.27 -13.30
C ARG A 729 -1.36 -43.17 -12.29
N THR A 730 -1.81 -43.49 -11.09
CA THR A 730 -2.09 -42.51 -10.07
C THR A 730 -0.81 -41.84 -9.56
N ILE A 731 0.24 -42.62 -9.29
CA ILE A 731 1.52 -42.05 -8.81
C ILE A 731 2.14 -41.15 -9.90
N VAL A 732 2.09 -41.59 -11.16
CA VAL A 732 2.56 -40.73 -12.28
C VAL A 732 1.75 -39.45 -12.37
N SER A 733 0.42 -39.51 -12.26
CA SER A 733 -0.43 -38.30 -12.34
C SER A 733 -0.16 -37.35 -11.17
N LEU A 734 0.03 -37.86 -9.95
CA LEU A 734 0.35 -37.04 -8.78
C LEU A 734 1.71 -36.34 -8.92
N LEU A 735 2.72 -37.05 -9.45
CA LEU A 735 4.03 -36.45 -9.66
C LEU A 735 3.98 -35.31 -10.67
N PHE A 736 3.32 -35.52 -11.83
CA PHE A 736 3.22 -34.48 -12.84
C PHE A 736 2.33 -33.32 -12.43
N ALA A 737 1.25 -33.54 -11.71
CA ALA A 737 0.44 -32.51 -11.07
C ALA A 737 1.29 -31.69 -10.08
N ASN A 738 2.06 -32.34 -9.20
CA ASN A 738 2.94 -31.64 -8.27
C ASN A 738 4.04 -30.83 -8.98
N VAL A 739 4.63 -31.36 -10.05
CA VAL A 739 5.62 -30.62 -10.84
C VAL A 739 4.98 -29.39 -11.50
N ALA A 740 3.78 -29.50 -12.06
CA ALA A 740 3.05 -28.36 -12.63
C ALA A 740 2.77 -27.32 -11.56
N MET A 741 2.35 -27.74 -10.37
CA MET A 741 2.14 -26.89 -9.20
C MET A 741 3.43 -26.21 -8.74
N ALA A 742 4.52 -26.97 -8.61
CA ALA A 742 5.82 -26.43 -8.19
C ALA A 742 6.37 -25.42 -9.21
N ILE A 743 6.15 -25.62 -10.52
CA ILE A 743 6.49 -24.67 -11.56
C ILE A 743 5.67 -23.38 -11.39
N ALA A 744 4.34 -23.48 -11.30
CA ALA A 744 3.46 -22.34 -11.20
C ALA A 744 3.75 -21.48 -9.95
N PHE A 745 3.76 -22.09 -8.78
CA PHE A 745 4.01 -21.39 -7.53
C PHE A 745 5.49 -21.01 -7.35
N GLY A 746 6.44 -21.80 -7.84
CA GLY A 746 7.86 -21.47 -7.82
C GLY A 746 8.18 -20.23 -8.65
N LEU A 747 7.57 -20.09 -9.82
CA LEU A 747 7.65 -18.87 -10.63
C LEU A 747 6.99 -17.69 -9.91
N LEU A 748 5.82 -17.88 -9.31
CA LEU A 748 5.18 -16.86 -8.50
C LEU A 748 6.08 -16.40 -7.35
N GLY A 749 6.83 -17.34 -6.73
CA GLY A 749 7.83 -17.07 -5.71
C GLY A 749 8.99 -16.17 -6.17
N SER A 750 9.23 -16.05 -7.47
CA SER A 750 10.23 -15.15 -8.06
C SER A 750 9.69 -13.76 -8.41
N SER A 751 8.44 -13.44 -8.05
CA SER A 751 7.83 -12.13 -8.26
C SER A 751 8.54 -11.05 -7.45
N SER A 752 8.63 -9.85 -8.02
CA SER A 752 9.06 -8.64 -7.31
C SER A 752 8.01 -8.12 -6.32
N VAL A 753 6.78 -8.64 -6.38
CA VAL A 753 5.66 -8.27 -5.50
C VAL A 753 5.67 -9.15 -4.25
N PRO A 754 5.89 -8.59 -3.03
CA PRO A 754 6.08 -9.37 -1.80
C PRO A 754 4.93 -10.34 -1.50
N VAL A 755 3.69 -9.94 -1.78
CA VAL A 755 2.49 -10.80 -1.61
C VAL A 755 2.59 -12.06 -2.45
N LEU A 756 2.90 -11.91 -3.74
CA LEU A 756 2.99 -13.03 -4.68
C LEU A 756 4.19 -13.91 -4.38
N SER A 757 5.33 -13.29 -4.06
CA SER A 757 6.56 -13.99 -3.73
C SER A 757 6.40 -14.84 -2.45
N ALA A 758 5.84 -14.27 -1.39
CA ALA A 758 5.62 -14.97 -0.12
C ALA A 758 4.70 -16.19 -0.28
N ILE A 759 3.55 -16.02 -0.94
CA ILE A 759 2.61 -17.10 -1.21
C ILE A 759 3.26 -18.15 -2.13
N GLY A 760 3.87 -17.68 -3.22
CA GLY A 760 4.47 -18.57 -4.23
C GLY A 760 5.54 -19.47 -3.65
N LEU A 761 6.51 -18.92 -2.93
CA LEU A 761 7.60 -19.68 -2.32
C LEU A 761 7.08 -20.68 -1.28
N THR A 762 6.17 -20.23 -0.42
CA THR A 762 5.57 -21.08 0.62
C THR A 762 4.85 -22.28 0.03
N VAL A 763 4.02 -22.06 -0.99
CA VAL A 763 3.23 -23.14 -1.60
C VAL A 763 4.10 -24.05 -2.46
N ALA A 764 5.08 -23.51 -3.20
CA ALA A 764 5.99 -24.35 -4.00
C ALA A 764 6.74 -25.36 -3.12
N VAL A 765 7.36 -24.89 -2.05
CA VAL A 765 8.08 -25.75 -1.10
C VAL A 765 7.12 -26.71 -0.39
N GLY A 766 6.00 -26.19 0.10
CA GLY A 766 5.02 -26.96 0.85
C GLY A 766 4.32 -28.03 0.01
N ALA A 767 4.01 -27.79 -1.26
CA ALA A 767 3.41 -28.77 -2.17
C ALA A 767 4.35 -29.96 -2.43
N VAL A 768 5.65 -29.67 -2.67
CA VAL A 768 6.66 -30.71 -2.86
C VAL A 768 6.80 -31.56 -1.58
N LEU A 769 6.89 -30.92 -0.41
CA LEU A 769 6.97 -31.62 0.87
C LEU A 769 5.69 -32.41 1.17
N SER A 770 4.51 -31.88 0.84
CA SER A 770 3.23 -32.59 1.02
C SER A 770 3.16 -33.87 0.20
N LEU A 771 3.60 -33.86 -1.06
CA LEU A 771 3.69 -35.06 -1.89
C LEU A 771 4.71 -36.06 -1.32
N LEU A 772 5.91 -35.59 -0.97
CA LEU A 772 6.98 -36.42 -0.44
C LEU A 772 6.55 -37.11 0.87
N PHE A 773 5.99 -36.35 1.81
CA PHE A 773 5.59 -36.87 3.12
C PHE A 773 4.36 -37.79 3.01
N SER A 774 3.43 -37.49 2.08
CA SER A 774 2.33 -38.40 1.78
C SER A 774 2.83 -39.73 1.22
N ALA A 775 3.86 -39.73 0.36
CA ALA A 775 4.47 -40.93 -0.19
C ALA A 775 5.25 -41.75 0.90
N ILE A 776 5.95 -41.06 1.81
CA ILE A 776 6.69 -41.70 2.93
C ILE A 776 5.74 -42.39 3.91
N LEU A 777 4.64 -41.74 4.27
CA LEU A 777 3.65 -42.23 5.23
C LEU A 777 2.60 -43.14 4.62
N ALA A 778 2.51 -43.24 3.27
CA ALA A 778 1.57 -44.11 2.59
C ALA A 778 1.68 -45.55 3.13
N ARG A 779 0.52 -46.16 3.45
CA ARG A 779 0.44 -47.58 3.84
C ARG A 779 0.58 -48.44 2.60
N ARG A 780 1.34 -49.53 2.70
CA ARG A 780 1.41 -50.54 1.65
C ARG A 780 0.16 -51.40 1.62
#